data_6f851be87d529b4ac737b6948301ba43
#
_entry.id   6f851be87d529b4ac737b6948301ba43
#
_cell.length_a   1.000
_cell.length_b   1.000
_cell.length_c   1.000
_cell.angle_alpha   90.00
_cell.angle_beta   90.00
_cell.angle_gamma   90.00
#
_symmetry.space_group_name_H-M   'P 1'
#
loop_
_entity.id
_entity.type
_entity.pdbx_description
1 polymer ?
#
loop_
_entity_poly.entity_id
_entity_poly.type
_entity_poly.pdbx_seq_one_letter_code
_entity_poly.pdbx_strand_id
1 'polypeptide(L)'
;MQYIKLFICLFLISSCGGGGGGGAPAVPFALTLAQNFFSTDEDSTYTGSVAASANESVTLEYSLTNSTSNGTLTFSQNAAITYSPNPNYFGQDQFTYSVTAVEKNITRSSTVTITVNAVNDSPQIFITSTANLDKNNLIFESNPSFTITYSDIDNEEIDLVFSASVNQNSVPTTFQSSGEGTGEITLDLTSISTAGYFPAEITISDGNLTNSDIFSTWFIADKQIVTVAMDDDKSDGFDSGSTTNKDYYVYYLVGGGSSFGRTDYLFVADSLKKDPNDGTTSDTDNFRDALLRSINGLSDSDVSEFFTGYFDIVVAEPVNPDGTSLASIETGCYDWDEDVYCIGSNDINTSVFDDLFEDNDLISVLTTIDGRGVNLGNTNIQPIGSRTEYVLMHELGHAHGEMGDEYLTDDDRDVSFWADRNVNTTTQSDPSMVKWKHHISDLTNVAGKNFKVCYNWSDGSVGLYEDEPNPETCDCLYNVYDANGNRTGRNPECNQVGLFEGNYYGEFDNYRPKFLTIMEVNTDQYGEVNVEGFAIGSIQNQGFVYGDDVGFTTDTDGTRTGFDIDIDVEYDSSKLRLKWYVDGVEDPSLENQTQVTFDRPSNNSVKVYTWRVDDLTGTVTAPDDVTDIDDFYEGLFNSDFYWYDYESEQWGYNPSDRTQYDYGYVTGPMGGTWGINWERW
;
A
#
# COMPACT_ATOMS: atom_id res chain seq x y z
N MET A 1 27.64 38.81 -23.36
CA MET A 1 27.72 39.53 -24.65
C MET A 1 28.83 40.56 -24.55
N GLN A 2 30.06 40.20 -24.90
CA GLN A 2 31.12 41.18 -25.24
C GLN A 2 32.06 40.49 -26.22
N TYR A 3 32.02 40.95 -27.46
CA TYR A 3 32.91 40.53 -28.53
C TYR A 3 34.28 41.18 -28.34
N ILE A 4 35.35 40.39 -28.21
CA ILE A 4 36.73 40.87 -28.38
C ILE A 4 37.09 40.65 -29.86
N LYS A 5 37.27 41.75 -30.58
CA LYS A 5 37.79 41.74 -31.96
C LYS A 5 39.30 41.60 -31.91
N LEU A 6 39.80 40.52 -32.48
CA LEU A 6 41.22 40.33 -32.74
C LEU A 6 41.63 41.18 -33.96
N PHE A 7 42.49 42.15 -33.75
CA PHE A 7 43.13 42.95 -34.81
C PHE A 7 44.35 42.20 -35.35
N ILE A 8 44.31 41.76 -36.58
CA ILE A 8 45.52 41.29 -37.31
C ILE A 8 46.13 42.50 -38.01
N CYS A 9 47.29 42.92 -37.55
CA CYS A 9 48.11 43.94 -38.24
C CYS A 9 48.91 43.24 -39.32
N LEU A 10 48.57 43.47 -40.58
CA LEU A 10 49.33 43.03 -41.73
C LEU A 10 50.40 44.17 -42.07
N PHE A 11 51.66 43.92 -41.79
CA PHE A 11 52.70 44.79 -42.29
C PHE A 11 53.15 44.36 -43.70
N LEU A 12 52.80 45.16 -44.72
CA LEU A 12 53.34 45.07 -46.03
C LEU A 12 54.62 46.03 -46.10
N ILE A 13 55.79 45.41 -46.19
CA ILE A 13 56.96 46.16 -46.57
C ILE A 13 57.24 45.84 -48.03
N SER A 14 56.98 46.77 -48.90
CA SER A 14 57.54 46.79 -50.27
C SER A 14 58.96 47.43 -50.25
N SER A 15 59.96 46.73 -50.66
CA SER A 15 61.28 47.26 -50.99
C SER A 15 61.65 46.84 -52.41
N CYS A 16 61.91 47.83 -53.21
CA CYS A 16 62.31 47.72 -54.60
C CYS A 16 63.82 47.62 -54.74
N GLY A 17 64.30 46.69 -55.57
CA GLY A 17 65.36 46.93 -56.48
C GLY A 17 66.83 46.62 -56.13
N GLY A 18 67.45 45.75 -56.94
CA GLY A 18 68.90 45.72 -57.11
C GLY A 18 69.41 44.28 -57.38
N GLY A 19 69.67 43.98 -58.65
CA GLY A 19 70.21 42.69 -59.04
C GLY A 19 71.62 42.41 -58.56
N GLY A 20 71.92 41.19 -58.25
CA GLY A 20 73.23 40.65 -57.97
C GLY A 20 73.08 39.15 -57.73
N GLY A 21 73.61 38.35 -58.66
CA GLY A 21 73.63 36.89 -58.56
C GLY A 21 74.55 36.48 -57.40
N GLY A 22 73.87 36.08 -56.32
CA GLY A 22 74.47 35.42 -55.20
C GLY A 22 73.44 34.38 -54.76
N GLY A 23 73.87 33.13 -54.66
CA GLY A 23 73.00 32.10 -54.18
C GLY A 23 72.28 32.53 -52.90
N ALA A 24 70.95 32.35 -52.82
CA ALA A 24 70.21 32.66 -51.62
C ALA A 24 70.91 32.00 -50.44
N PRO A 25 71.13 32.70 -49.29
CA PRO A 25 71.66 32.06 -48.13
C PRO A 25 70.71 30.89 -47.72
N ALA A 26 71.32 29.74 -47.54
CA ALA A 26 70.58 28.60 -47.12
C ALA A 26 69.77 28.95 -45.86
N VAL A 27 68.49 28.84 -45.93
CA VAL A 27 67.63 29.09 -44.76
C VAL A 27 68.05 28.12 -43.67
N PRO A 28 68.49 28.64 -42.52
CA PRO A 28 68.89 27.71 -41.42
C PRO A 28 67.77 26.76 -41.07
N PHE A 29 68.15 25.53 -40.76
CA PHE A 29 67.17 24.57 -40.24
C PHE A 29 66.49 25.14 -39.01
N ALA A 30 65.19 25.10 -39.02
CA ALA A 30 64.30 25.50 -37.90
C ALA A 30 63.39 24.39 -37.50
N LEU A 31 63.46 23.99 -36.23
CA LEU A 31 62.54 23.11 -35.57
C LEU A 31 61.67 23.95 -34.62
N THR A 32 60.38 24.03 -34.92
CA THR A 32 59.38 24.77 -34.13
C THR A 32 58.56 23.80 -33.34
N LEU A 33 58.52 23.95 -32.00
CA LEU A 33 57.69 23.14 -31.11
C LEU A 33 56.25 23.62 -31.14
N ALA A 34 55.37 22.77 -30.82
CA ALA A 34 53.93 23.04 -30.72
C ALA A 34 53.60 23.95 -29.54
N GLN A 35 52.36 24.28 -29.41
CA GLN A 35 51.77 24.96 -28.27
C GLN A 35 52.20 24.31 -26.94
N ASN A 36 52.54 25.12 -25.96
CA ASN A 36 53.08 24.69 -24.67
C ASN A 36 52.05 24.83 -23.52
N PHE A 37 50.80 24.95 -23.82
CA PHE A 37 49.72 24.98 -22.85
C PHE A 37 48.44 24.40 -23.43
N PHE A 38 47.62 23.78 -22.59
CA PHE A 38 46.23 23.44 -22.84
C PHE A 38 45.46 23.46 -21.53
N SER A 39 44.14 23.41 -21.61
CA SER A 39 43.26 23.29 -20.44
C SER A 39 42.28 22.17 -20.63
N THR A 40 41.88 21.60 -19.53
CA THR A 40 40.77 20.64 -19.41
C THR A 40 40.05 20.93 -18.12
N ASP A 41 38.82 20.42 -18.01
CA ASP A 41 38.12 20.43 -16.75
C ASP A 41 38.57 19.21 -15.92
N GLU A 42 38.48 19.30 -14.59
CA GLU A 42 38.70 18.13 -13.74
C GLU A 42 37.73 17.03 -14.11
N ASP A 43 38.03 15.78 -13.76
CA ASP A 43 37.28 14.57 -14.08
C ASP A 43 37.03 14.33 -15.59
N SER A 44 37.64 15.16 -16.42
CA SER A 44 37.55 15.09 -17.87
C SER A 44 38.90 14.79 -18.53
N THR A 45 38.88 13.82 -19.44
CA THR A 45 40.08 13.43 -20.18
C THR A 45 40.32 14.36 -21.37
N TYR A 46 41.48 14.96 -21.42
CA TYR A 46 41.95 15.74 -22.57
C TYR A 46 42.68 14.85 -23.59
N THR A 47 42.35 15.04 -24.86
CA THR A 47 43.07 14.39 -25.98
C THR A 47 43.56 15.43 -26.95
N GLY A 48 44.84 15.41 -27.30
CA GLY A 48 45.45 16.38 -28.17
C GLY A 48 46.76 15.93 -28.79
N SER A 49 47.55 16.90 -29.29
CA SER A 49 48.86 16.62 -29.89
C SER A 49 49.85 17.75 -29.64
N VAL A 50 51.10 17.39 -29.39
CA VAL A 50 52.23 18.29 -29.29
C VAL A 50 53.15 18.21 -30.54
N ALA A 51 52.57 17.94 -31.70
CA ALA A 51 53.35 17.79 -32.95
C ALA A 51 54.16 19.08 -33.28
N ALA A 52 55.45 18.89 -33.44
CA ALA A 52 56.33 19.92 -33.90
C ALA A 52 56.37 20.04 -35.44
N SER A 53 56.86 21.16 -35.94
CA SER A 53 57.08 21.38 -37.37
C SER A 53 58.55 21.73 -37.66
N ALA A 54 59.02 21.28 -38.81
CA ALA A 54 60.32 21.65 -39.33
C ALA A 54 60.19 22.34 -40.69
N ASN A 55 61.09 23.26 -41.02
CA ASN A 55 61.12 23.95 -42.31
C ASN A 55 61.75 23.13 -43.46
N GLU A 56 62.15 21.87 -43.15
CA GLU A 56 62.65 20.89 -44.08
C GLU A 56 61.97 19.52 -43.75
N SER A 57 61.93 18.62 -44.72
CA SER A 57 61.44 17.27 -44.51
C SER A 57 62.45 16.46 -43.69
N VAL A 58 62.10 16.13 -42.45
CA VAL A 58 62.95 15.38 -41.51
C VAL A 58 62.03 14.45 -40.67
N THR A 59 62.59 13.35 -40.24
CA THR A 59 61.97 12.48 -39.30
C THR A 59 62.00 13.11 -37.88
N LEU A 60 60.82 13.27 -37.26
CA LEU A 60 60.70 13.78 -35.89
C LEU A 60 60.39 12.64 -34.92
N GLU A 61 61.27 12.47 -33.97
CA GLU A 61 61.11 11.52 -32.87
C GLU A 61 60.73 12.24 -31.58
N TYR A 62 59.69 11.76 -30.92
CA TYR A 62 59.14 12.36 -29.71
C TYR A 62 59.45 11.49 -28.51
N SER A 63 59.86 12.08 -27.39
CA SER A 63 60.12 11.40 -26.14
C SER A 63 59.63 12.21 -24.95
N LEU A 64 58.88 11.57 -24.05
CA LEU A 64 58.48 12.16 -22.77
C LEU A 64 59.72 12.20 -21.84
N THR A 65 60.03 13.38 -21.30
CA THR A 65 61.16 13.57 -20.39
C THR A 65 60.70 13.57 -18.92
N ASN A 66 59.63 14.29 -18.61
CA ASN A 66 58.99 14.29 -17.30
C ASN A 66 57.46 14.16 -17.51
N SER A 67 56.86 13.32 -16.73
CA SER A 67 55.39 13.12 -16.74
C SER A 67 54.71 14.11 -15.79
N THR A 68 53.38 14.16 -15.85
CA THR A 68 52.50 14.89 -14.95
C THR A 68 52.56 14.35 -13.53
N SER A 69 52.26 15.19 -12.53
CA SER A 69 52.23 14.84 -11.12
C SER A 69 50.81 14.59 -10.58
N ASN A 70 49.83 15.24 -11.19
CA ASN A 70 48.47 15.28 -10.68
C ASN A 70 47.46 14.66 -11.66
N GLY A 71 47.92 13.76 -12.50
CA GLY A 71 47.10 13.04 -13.46
C GLY A 71 47.92 12.00 -14.25
N THR A 72 47.22 11.17 -14.98
CA THR A 72 47.81 10.16 -15.85
C THR A 72 47.98 10.69 -17.26
N LEU A 73 49.23 10.77 -17.73
CA LEU A 73 49.56 11.16 -19.10
C LEU A 73 49.95 9.96 -19.96
N THR A 74 49.27 9.77 -21.05
CA THR A 74 49.70 8.89 -22.14
C THR A 74 50.33 9.73 -23.22
N PHE A 75 51.58 9.42 -23.56
CA PHE A 75 52.36 10.15 -24.56
C PHE A 75 52.80 9.18 -25.66
N SER A 76 52.44 9.44 -26.89
CA SER A 76 52.72 8.58 -28.03
C SER A 76 53.88 9.10 -28.90
N GLN A 77 54.61 8.20 -29.56
CA GLN A 77 55.69 8.54 -30.47
C GLN A 77 55.30 9.41 -31.68
N ASN A 78 54.04 9.49 -31.98
CA ASN A 78 53.46 10.37 -33.00
C ASN A 78 52.99 11.73 -32.46
N ALA A 79 53.46 12.09 -31.26
CA ALA A 79 53.12 13.33 -30.53
C ALA A 79 51.68 13.42 -30.04
N ALA A 80 50.86 12.35 -30.13
CA ALA A 80 49.52 12.34 -29.52
C ALA A 80 49.65 12.21 -28.01
N ILE A 81 48.81 12.96 -27.32
CA ILE A 81 48.72 12.95 -25.85
C ILE A 81 47.27 12.69 -25.40
N THR A 82 47.14 11.97 -24.30
CA THR A 82 45.90 11.87 -23.53
C THR A 82 46.25 12.12 -22.09
N TYR A 83 45.57 13.07 -21.46
CA TYR A 83 45.75 13.42 -20.06
C TYR A 83 44.45 13.30 -19.32
N SER A 84 44.44 12.51 -18.24
CA SER A 84 43.33 12.40 -17.31
C SER A 84 43.77 12.92 -15.95
N PRO A 85 43.21 14.01 -15.44
CA PRO A 85 43.48 14.49 -14.09
C PRO A 85 43.19 13.41 -13.05
N ASN A 86 43.84 13.50 -11.89
CA ASN A 86 43.37 12.72 -10.74
C ASN A 86 41.97 13.21 -10.36
N PRO A 87 41.13 12.34 -9.81
CA PRO A 87 39.77 12.73 -9.38
C PRO A 87 39.80 14.00 -8.52
N ASN A 88 38.89 14.91 -8.81
CA ASN A 88 38.72 16.19 -8.09
C ASN A 88 39.99 17.04 -8.00
N TYR A 89 40.92 16.89 -8.92
CA TYR A 89 42.11 17.75 -8.98
C TYR A 89 41.91 18.92 -9.91
N PHE A 90 41.96 20.11 -9.40
CA PHE A 90 42.06 21.36 -10.17
C PHE A 90 43.35 22.11 -9.86
N GLY A 91 43.80 22.94 -10.79
CA GLY A 91 45.06 23.65 -10.66
C GLY A 91 45.97 23.44 -11.86
N GLN A 92 47.28 23.64 -11.65
CA GLN A 92 48.26 23.49 -12.70
C GLN A 92 49.04 22.18 -12.57
N ASP A 93 49.17 21.48 -13.69
CA ASP A 93 50.09 20.37 -13.87
C ASP A 93 50.98 20.61 -15.07
N GLN A 94 52.01 19.84 -15.25
CA GLN A 94 52.95 20.02 -16.36
C GLN A 94 53.62 18.71 -16.71
N PHE A 95 54.03 18.63 -17.97
CA PHE A 95 54.95 17.60 -18.45
C PHE A 95 56.00 18.20 -19.37
N THR A 96 57.12 17.53 -19.50
CA THR A 96 58.17 17.96 -20.41
C THR A 96 58.44 16.88 -21.45
N TYR A 97 58.52 17.28 -22.70
CA TYR A 97 58.86 16.38 -23.81
C TYR A 97 60.01 16.93 -24.64
N SER A 98 60.70 16.08 -25.39
CA SER A 98 61.69 16.40 -26.33
C SER A 98 61.36 15.97 -27.75
N VAL A 99 61.76 16.71 -28.73
CA VAL A 99 61.61 16.36 -30.14
C VAL A 99 63.04 16.40 -30.78
N THR A 100 63.37 15.31 -31.43
CA THR A 100 64.65 15.18 -32.17
C THR A 100 64.38 15.10 -33.66
N ALA A 101 64.98 16.06 -34.43
CA ALA A 101 65.04 15.95 -35.88
C ALA A 101 66.21 15.03 -36.21
N VAL A 102 65.94 13.80 -36.57
CA VAL A 102 66.91 12.69 -36.65
C VAL A 102 68.06 13.02 -37.64
N GLU A 103 67.68 13.41 -38.84
CA GLU A 103 68.68 13.68 -39.93
C GLU A 103 69.54 14.90 -39.65
N LYS A 104 69.13 15.76 -38.72
CA LYS A 104 69.90 16.96 -38.32
C LYS A 104 70.60 16.81 -36.99
N ASN A 105 70.29 15.76 -36.24
CA ASN A 105 70.82 15.54 -34.88
C ASN A 105 70.54 16.76 -33.95
N ILE A 106 69.33 17.35 -34.07
CA ILE A 106 68.97 18.53 -33.30
C ILE A 106 67.77 18.12 -32.41
N THR A 107 67.96 18.27 -31.09
CA THR A 107 66.92 18.03 -30.09
C THR A 107 66.50 19.36 -29.46
N ARG A 108 65.18 19.53 -29.29
CA ARG A 108 64.61 20.66 -28.54
C ARG A 108 63.59 20.07 -27.53
N SER A 109 63.54 20.72 -26.36
CA SER A 109 62.60 20.35 -25.30
C SER A 109 61.59 21.48 -25.03
N SER A 110 60.39 21.12 -24.63
CA SER A 110 59.39 22.08 -24.19
C SER A 110 58.66 21.50 -22.96
N THR A 111 58.36 22.40 -22.05
CA THR A 111 57.45 22.10 -20.93
C THR A 111 56.07 22.58 -21.34
N VAL A 112 55.10 21.70 -21.22
CA VAL A 112 53.69 21.98 -21.46
C VAL A 112 53.00 22.15 -20.12
N THR A 113 52.35 23.28 -19.95
CA THR A 113 51.51 23.56 -18.79
C THR A 113 50.10 23.12 -19.07
N ILE A 114 49.53 22.39 -18.15
CA ILE A 114 48.12 21.96 -18.16
C ILE A 114 47.38 22.77 -17.09
N THR A 115 46.33 23.46 -17.50
CA THR A 115 45.40 24.07 -16.53
C THR A 115 44.18 23.18 -16.40
N VAL A 116 44.00 22.62 -15.23
CA VAL A 116 42.78 21.87 -14.89
C VAL A 116 41.83 22.84 -14.21
N ASN A 117 40.69 23.07 -14.84
CA ASN A 117 39.67 23.97 -14.31
C ASN A 117 38.83 23.23 -13.25
N ALA A 118 38.46 23.92 -12.20
CA ALA A 118 37.48 23.41 -11.24
C ALA A 118 36.09 23.30 -11.90
N VAL A 119 35.41 22.25 -11.62
CA VAL A 119 34.00 22.00 -11.98
C VAL A 119 33.28 21.66 -10.68
N ASN A 120 32.13 22.27 -10.47
CA ASN A 120 31.34 21.99 -9.27
C ASN A 120 30.88 20.53 -9.22
N ASP A 121 31.23 19.82 -8.16
CA ASP A 121 30.80 18.46 -7.86
C ASP A 121 29.46 18.46 -7.09
N SER A 122 28.78 17.36 -7.14
CA SER A 122 27.52 17.21 -6.40
C SER A 122 27.80 16.89 -4.93
N PRO A 123 27.16 17.58 -3.98
CA PRO A 123 27.31 17.25 -2.58
C PRO A 123 26.86 15.80 -2.31
N GLN A 124 27.37 15.20 -1.26
CA GLN A 124 27.02 13.84 -0.84
C GLN A 124 26.26 13.90 0.49
N ILE A 125 25.25 13.05 0.65
CA ILE A 125 24.47 12.91 1.88
C ILE A 125 24.17 11.44 2.16
N PHE A 126 24.24 11.07 3.44
CA PHE A 126 23.84 9.73 3.93
C PHE A 126 23.15 9.88 5.29
N ILE A 127 22.01 9.23 5.44
CA ILE A 127 21.27 9.16 6.69
C ILE A 127 21.86 8.02 7.51
N THR A 128 22.40 8.32 8.70
CA THR A 128 23.15 7.35 9.52
C THR A 128 22.43 6.85 10.76
N SER A 129 21.38 7.54 11.21
CA SER A 129 20.63 7.16 12.43
C SER A 129 19.49 6.19 12.17
N THR A 130 19.37 5.68 10.96
CA THR A 130 18.18 4.95 10.52
C THR A 130 18.36 3.44 10.49
N ALA A 131 19.19 2.90 11.34
CA ALA A 131 19.44 1.45 11.35
C ALA A 131 18.15 0.59 11.37
N ASN A 132 16.96 1.19 11.48
CA ASN A 132 15.68 0.51 11.57
C ASN A 132 14.50 1.31 11.01
N LEU A 133 14.67 2.23 10.06
CA LEU A 133 13.54 2.85 9.36
C LEU A 133 13.13 1.94 8.19
N ASP A 134 12.41 0.89 8.51
CA ASP A 134 11.83 -0.06 7.57
C ASP A 134 10.31 -0.17 7.81
N LYS A 135 9.66 -1.12 7.17
CA LYS A 135 8.22 -1.39 7.32
C LYS A 135 7.76 -1.62 8.78
N ASN A 136 8.68 -1.83 9.72
CA ASN A 136 8.36 -2.17 11.10
C ASN A 136 8.52 -0.99 12.06
N ASN A 137 8.78 0.23 11.57
CA ASN A 137 8.99 1.40 12.39
C ASN A 137 7.97 2.50 12.11
N LEU A 138 7.45 3.08 13.19
CA LEU A 138 6.55 4.22 13.17
C LEU A 138 7.32 5.51 13.43
N ILE A 139 7.04 6.56 12.67
CA ILE A 139 7.37 7.92 13.06
C ILE A 139 6.28 8.40 14.01
N PHE A 140 6.58 8.40 15.29
CA PHE A 140 5.64 8.73 16.36
C PHE A 140 5.72 10.20 16.80
N GLU A 141 6.79 10.87 16.46
CA GLU A 141 7.02 12.27 16.80
C GLU A 141 6.61 13.16 15.62
N SER A 142 5.97 14.30 15.93
CA SER A 142 5.62 15.29 14.90
C SER A 142 6.84 15.96 14.27
N ASN A 143 7.98 15.96 14.98
CA ASN A 143 9.25 16.54 14.54
C ASN A 143 10.40 15.53 14.75
N PRO A 144 10.46 14.45 13.94
CA PRO A 144 11.52 13.46 14.05
C PRO A 144 12.86 14.05 13.60
N SER A 145 13.94 13.67 14.30
CA SER A 145 15.29 14.05 13.96
C SER A 145 16.09 12.87 13.44
N PHE A 146 16.89 13.13 12.39
CA PHE A 146 17.75 12.13 11.77
C PHE A 146 19.21 12.62 11.76
N THR A 147 20.12 11.76 12.16
CA THR A 147 21.55 12.03 12.02
C THR A 147 21.97 11.77 10.59
N ILE A 148 22.66 12.74 9.99
CA ILE A 148 23.18 12.65 8.64
C ILE A 148 24.69 12.83 8.62
N THR A 149 25.35 12.21 7.65
CA THR A 149 26.69 12.58 7.21
C THR A 149 26.61 13.22 5.84
N TYR A 150 27.41 14.22 5.61
CA TYR A 150 27.43 14.95 4.35
C TYR A 150 28.84 15.43 4.02
N SER A 151 29.10 15.65 2.76
CA SER A 151 30.36 16.24 2.27
C SER A 151 30.13 16.92 0.93
N ASP A 152 30.91 17.97 0.72
CA ASP A 152 31.06 18.59 -0.58
C ASP A 152 32.56 18.89 -0.75
N ILE A 153 33.10 18.69 -1.95
CA ILE A 153 34.52 18.85 -2.19
C ILE A 153 34.88 20.28 -2.55
N ASP A 154 33.91 21.03 -3.05
CA ASP A 154 34.11 22.40 -3.58
C ASP A 154 33.55 23.47 -2.68
N ASN A 155 32.55 23.11 -1.84
CA ASN A 155 31.80 24.06 -1.05
C ASN A 155 31.98 23.84 0.45
N GLU A 156 32.01 24.95 1.19
CA GLU A 156 32.05 24.90 2.65
C GLU A 156 30.63 24.57 3.19
N GLU A 157 30.56 23.98 4.38
CA GLU A 157 29.30 23.58 5.05
C GLU A 157 28.27 24.72 5.09
N ILE A 158 28.69 25.97 5.24
CA ILE A 158 27.80 27.13 5.35
C ILE A 158 27.03 27.44 4.06
N ASP A 159 27.53 26.95 2.93
CA ASP A 159 26.96 27.19 1.60
C ASP A 159 25.95 26.06 1.24
N LEU A 160 25.89 25.00 2.04
CA LEU A 160 24.99 23.86 1.81
C LEU A 160 23.61 24.11 2.36
N VAL A 161 22.60 23.75 1.56
CA VAL A 161 21.18 23.90 1.90
C VAL A 161 20.54 22.52 1.99
N PHE A 162 19.83 22.29 3.10
CA PHE A 162 19.11 21.05 3.34
C PHE A 162 17.61 21.27 3.20
N SER A 163 16.93 20.31 2.59
CA SER A 163 15.47 20.27 2.48
C SER A 163 14.97 18.83 2.57
N ALA A 164 13.67 18.64 2.80
CA ALA A 164 13.07 17.31 2.79
C ALA A 164 11.69 17.31 2.18
N SER A 165 11.29 16.13 1.71
CA SER A 165 9.93 15.84 1.30
C SER A 165 9.46 14.49 1.87
N VAL A 166 8.15 14.37 2.11
CA VAL A 166 7.48 13.12 2.48
C VAL A 166 6.37 12.89 1.48
N ASN A 167 6.35 11.72 0.89
CA ASN A 167 5.40 11.38 -0.18
C ASN A 167 5.34 12.47 -1.28
N GLN A 168 6.53 12.95 -1.71
CA GLN A 168 6.72 14.03 -2.69
C GLN A 168 6.22 15.43 -2.24
N ASN A 169 5.69 15.58 -1.03
CA ASN A 169 5.30 16.86 -0.47
C ASN A 169 6.45 17.46 0.33
N SER A 170 6.83 18.69 0.03
CA SER A 170 7.89 19.40 0.79
C SER A 170 7.43 19.61 2.23
N VAL A 171 8.31 19.29 3.18
CA VAL A 171 8.08 19.52 4.61
C VAL A 171 9.10 20.51 5.16
N PRO A 172 8.72 21.39 6.10
CA PRO A 172 9.67 22.29 6.74
C PRO A 172 10.77 21.50 7.45
N THR A 173 12.02 21.94 7.31
CA THR A 173 13.17 21.27 7.90
C THR A 173 14.05 22.25 8.65
N THR A 174 14.69 21.76 9.71
CA THR A 174 15.79 22.48 10.38
C THR A 174 17.02 21.60 10.42
N PHE A 175 18.16 22.19 10.10
CA PHE A 175 19.45 21.52 10.14
C PHE A 175 20.31 22.10 11.25
N GLN A 176 20.98 21.22 12.02
CA GLN A 176 21.96 21.60 13.02
C GLN A 176 23.23 20.78 12.83
N SER A 177 24.34 21.45 12.54
CA SER A 177 25.65 20.81 12.48
C SER A 177 26.10 20.29 13.86
N SER A 178 26.61 19.07 13.88
CA SER A 178 27.22 18.46 15.08
C SER A 178 28.75 18.42 15.02
N GLY A 179 29.32 18.82 13.89
CA GLY A 179 30.74 18.81 13.57
C GLY A 179 30.99 18.70 12.08
N GLU A 180 32.21 18.76 11.62
CA GLU A 180 32.58 18.70 10.22
C GLU A 180 32.02 17.43 9.55
N GLY A 181 31.18 17.61 8.56
CA GLY A 181 30.55 16.52 7.78
C GLY A 181 29.48 15.71 8.52
N THR A 182 28.99 16.19 9.68
CA THR A 182 27.92 15.53 10.43
C THR A 182 26.91 16.54 10.96
N GLY A 183 25.63 16.15 11.01
CA GLY A 183 24.57 17.01 11.51
C GLY A 183 23.31 16.25 11.85
N GLU A 184 22.36 16.99 12.37
CA GLU A 184 21.02 16.52 12.68
C GLU A 184 20.02 17.32 11.85
N ILE A 185 19.16 16.62 11.11
CA ILE A 185 18.05 17.23 10.38
C ILE A 185 16.73 16.84 11.05
N THR A 186 15.92 17.84 11.38
CA THR A 186 14.59 17.66 11.96
C THR A 186 13.52 18.00 10.93
N LEU A 187 12.55 17.11 10.73
CA LEU A 187 11.41 17.32 9.85
C LEU A 187 10.21 17.81 10.67
N ASP A 188 9.53 18.85 10.19
CA ASP A 188 8.25 19.27 10.75
C ASP A 188 7.12 18.61 9.96
N LEU A 189 6.50 17.60 10.57
CA LEU A 189 5.43 16.80 9.96
C LEU A 189 4.03 17.30 10.33
N THR A 190 3.89 18.46 10.94
CA THR A 190 2.58 19.01 11.35
C THR A 190 1.65 19.32 10.18
N SER A 191 2.19 19.42 8.96
CA SER A 191 1.41 19.60 7.73
C SER A 191 1.03 18.30 7.03
N ILE A 192 1.45 17.15 7.54
CA ILE A 192 1.09 15.84 6.99
C ILE A 192 -0.33 15.52 7.43
N SER A 193 -1.27 15.59 6.50
CA SER A 193 -2.69 15.29 6.73
C SER A 193 -3.07 13.85 6.38
N THR A 194 -2.19 13.13 5.69
CA THR A 194 -2.43 11.73 5.29
C THR A 194 -1.37 10.84 5.87
N ALA A 195 -1.78 9.83 6.61
CA ALA A 195 -0.92 8.81 7.17
C ALA A 195 -0.66 7.66 6.19
N GLY A 196 0.44 6.96 6.36
CA GLY A 196 0.78 5.78 5.58
C GLY A 196 2.26 5.46 5.53
N TYR A 197 2.61 4.42 4.79
CA TYR A 197 3.99 4.03 4.53
C TYR A 197 4.52 4.77 3.31
N PHE A 198 5.29 5.80 3.53
CA PHE A 198 5.74 6.70 2.46
C PHE A 198 7.26 6.81 2.39
N PRO A 199 7.81 7.10 1.18
CA PRO A 199 9.18 7.55 1.05
C PRO A 199 9.34 8.96 1.61
N ALA A 200 10.41 9.16 2.38
CA ALA A 200 10.93 10.45 2.75
C ALA A 200 12.28 10.66 2.09
N GLU A 201 12.49 11.83 1.50
CA GLU A 201 13.70 12.21 0.82
C GLU A 201 14.33 13.40 1.54
N ILE A 202 15.59 13.25 1.93
CA ILE A 202 16.40 14.37 2.44
C ILE A 202 17.37 14.79 1.35
N THR A 203 17.29 16.04 0.95
CA THR A 203 18.07 16.62 -0.15
C THR A 203 19.08 17.61 0.39
N ILE A 204 20.30 17.56 -0.16
CA ILE A 204 21.36 18.53 0.04
C ILE A 204 21.63 19.26 -1.28
N SER A 205 21.91 20.57 -1.23
CA SER A 205 22.24 21.39 -2.38
C SER A 205 23.35 22.37 -2.04
N ASP A 206 24.28 22.56 -3.00
CA ASP A 206 25.30 23.63 -2.99
C ASP A 206 24.82 24.89 -3.73
N GLY A 207 23.57 24.93 -4.18
CA GLY A 207 22.96 26.00 -4.96
C GLY A 207 23.06 25.82 -6.49
N ASN A 208 23.85 24.86 -6.98
CA ASN A 208 23.96 24.48 -8.40
C ASN A 208 23.55 23.05 -8.66
N LEU A 209 24.06 22.13 -7.84
CA LEU A 209 23.77 20.71 -7.91
C LEU A 209 23.05 20.23 -6.63
N THR A 210 22.42 19.08 -6.72
CA THR A 210 21.70 18.47 -5.61
C THR A 210 21.98 16.98 -5.55
N ASN A 211 21.90 16.42 -4.34
CA ASN A 211 21.89 14.99 -4.10
C ASN A 211 20.88 14.69 -2.98
N SER A 212 20.44 13.46 -2.89
CA SER A 212 19.47 13.07 -1.86
C SER A 212 19.71 11.66 -1.36
N ASP A 213 19.26 11.41 -0.14
CA ASP A 213 19.12 10.06 0.41
C ASP A 213 17.65 9.82 0.76
N ILE A 214 17.17 8.60 0.49
CA ILE A 214 15.75 8.23 0.57
C ILE A 214 15.59 7.06 1.55
N PHE A 215 14.62 7.19 2.43
CA PHE A 215 14.15 6.08 3.26
C PHE A 215 12.63 5.99 3.20
N SER A 216 12.06 4.84 3.57
CA SER A 216 10.61 4.66 3.65
C SER A 216 10.24 4.18 5.05
N THR A 217 9.17 4.75 5.60
CA THR A 217 8.67 4.41 6.93
C THR A 217 7.19 4.79 7.07
N TRP A 218 6.58 4.41 8.20
CA TRP A 218 5.23 4.82 8.55
C TRP A 218 5.19 6.24 9.10
N PHE A 219 4.34 7.08 8.52
CA PHE A 219 4.02 8.41 9.02
C PHE A 219 2.59 8.41 9.56
N ILE A 220 2.39 8.94 10.75
CA ILE A 220 1.08 9.08 11.38
C ILE A 220 0.52 10.49 11.13
N ALA A 221 -0.81 10.62 11.18
CA ALA A 221 -1.49 11.91 11.06
C ALA A 221 -2.51 12.09 12.19
N ASP A 222 -2.90 13.34 12.43
CA ASP A 222 -3.97 13.76 13.36
C ASP A 222 -3.87 13.15 14.77
N LYS A 223 -2.64 13.02 15.29
CA LYS A 223 -2.40 12.50 16.62
C LYS A 223 -2.98 13.43 17.69
N GLN A 224 -3.87 12.89 18.49
CA GLN A 224 -4.51 13.58 19.60
C GLN A 224 -4.48 12.74 20.89
N ILE A 225 -4.78 13.37 22.02
CA ILE A 225 -5.02 12.67 23.27
C ILE A 225 -6.52 12.69 23.55
N VAL A 226 -7.10 11.52 23.65
CA VAL A 226 -8.51 11.30 24.00
C VAL A 226 -8.57 10.73 25.42
N THR A 227 -9.41 11.32 26.26
CA THR A 227 -9.64 10.83 27.62
C THR A 227 -10.93 10.05 27.67
N VAL A 228 -10.84 8.78 28.03
CA VAL A 228 -11.98 7.86 28.12
C VAL A 228 -12.27 7.55 29.58
N ALA A 229 -13.54 7.52 29.95
CA ALA A 229 -13.99 7.12 31.28
C ALA A 229 -14.17 5.60 31.31
N MET A 230 -13.31 4.92 32.06
CA MET A 230 -13.37 3.47 32.26
C MET A 230 -14.12 3.12 33.52
N ASP A 231 -14.99 2.12 33.45
CA ASP A 231 -15.60 1.53 34.63
C ASP A 231 -14.56 0.64 35.34
N ASP A 232 -14.27 0.93 36.63
CA ASP A 232 -13.33 0.19 37.43
C ASP A 232 -13.98 -0.81 38.41
N ASP A 233 -15.32 -0.87 38.46
CA ASP A 233 -16.08 -1.86 39.27
C ASP A 233 -16.87 -2.85 38.38
N LYS A 234 -16.25 -3.97 38.08
CA LYS A 234 -16.83 -5.04 37.27
C LYS A 234 -17.97 -5.83 37.94
N SER A 235 -18.26 -5.57 39.22
CA SER A 235 -19.14 -6.42 40.05
C SER A 235 -20.61 -6.05 39.98
N ASP A 236 -20.97 -4.91 39.45
CA ASP A 236 -22.33 -4.36 39.48
C ASP A 236 -22.95 -4.02 38.10
N GLY A 237 -22.27 -4.37 37.04
CA GLY A 237 -22.66 -3.96 35.67
C GLY A 237 -22.20 -2.53 35.34
N PHE A 238 -22.20 -2.20 34.06
CA PHE A 238 -21.57 -0.99 33.50
C PHE A 238 -22.16 0.36 33.96
N ASP A 239 -23.15 0.39 34.85
CA ASP A 239 -23.96 1.60 35.09
C ASP A 239 -23.76 2.29 36.42
N SER A 240 -22.91 1.82 37.35
CA SER A 240 -22.93 2.35 38.73
C SER A 240 -21.59 2.54 39.46
N GLY A 241 -20.47 2.26 38.80
CA GLY A 241 -19.14 2.28 39.43
C GLY A 241 -18.46 3.64 39.46
N SER A 242 -17.36 3.72 40.18
CA SER A 242 -16.41 4.80 40.03
C SER A 242 -15.69 4.66 38.70
N THR A 243 -15.67 5.72 37.89
CA THR A 243 -14.94 5.74 36.65
C THR A 243 -13.55 6.29 36.86
N THR A 244 -12.55 5.60 36.29
CA THR A 244 -11.19 6.12 36.18
C THR A 244 -10.93 6.60 34.76
N ASN A 245 -10.52 7.85 34.63
CA ASN A 245 -10.16 8.42 33.35
C ASN A 245 -8.81 7.89 32.89
N LYS A 246 -8.74 7.45 31.64
CA LYS A 246 -7.52 7.04 30.96
C LYS A 246 -7.31 7.86 29.70
N ASP A 247 -6.06 8.24 29.47
CA ASP A 247 -5.66 8.97 28.29
C ASP A 247 -5.08 8.00 27.25
N TYR A 248 -5.56 8.12 26.02
CA TYR A 248 -5.10 7.39 24.85
C TYR A 248 -4.54 8.34 23.80
N TYR A 249 -3.44 7.97 23.16
CA TYR A 249 -3.07 8.55 21.88
C TYR A 249 -3.95 7.91 20.81
N VAL A 250 -4.68 8.74 20.07
CA VAL A 250 -5.47 8.34 18.91
C VAL A 250 -4.88 9.03 17.69
N TYR A 251 -4.61 8.27 16.63
CA TYR A 251 -3.99 8.79 15.41
C TYR A 251 -4.29 7.91 14.20
N TYR A 252 -4.24 8.50 13.01
CA TYR A 252 -4.27 7.72 11.78
C TYR A 252 -2.90 7.12 11.48
N LEU A 253 -2.88 5.85 11.08
CA LEU A 253 -1.72 5.13 10.59
C LEU A 253 -1.76 4.93 9.06
N VAL A 254 -2.97 4.83 8.49
CA VAL A 254 -3.23 4.82 7.05
C VAL A 254 -4.41 5.75 6.79
N GLY A 255 -4.34 6.51 5.71
CA GLY A 255 -5.41 7.44 5.35
C GLY A 255 -5.41 8.69 6.23
N GLY A 256 -6.58 9.11 6.69
CA GLY A 256 -6.77 10.34 7.46
C GLY A 256 -7.16 11.53 6.59
N GLY A 257 -7.78 12.53 7.22
CA GLY A 257 -8.42 13.63 6.53
C GLY A 257 -9.74 13.18 5.90
N SER A 258 -10.70 14.01 5.74
CA SER A 258 -12.08 13.81 5.29
C SER A 258 -12.27 12.98 4.00
N SER A 259 -11.77 11.76 3.95
CA SER A 259 -12.06 10.82 2.87
C SER A 259 -13.34 10.06 3.22
N PHE A 260 -14.46 10.62 2.83
CA PHE A 260 -15.74 9.93 2.89
C PHE A 260 -15.70 8.61 2.11
N GLY A 261 -16.46 7.63 2.55
CA GLY A 261 -16.59 6.35 1.86
C GLY A 261 -15.42 5.39 2.05
N ARG A 262 -14.66 5.53 3.14
CA ARG A 262 -13.67 4.54 3.55
C ARG A 262 -14.12 3.86 4.84
N THR A 263 -13.74 2.61 5.00
CA THR A 263 -13.97 1.87 6.24
C THR A 263 -12.98 2.35 7.30
N ASP A 264 -13.47 2.93 8.36
CA ASP A 264 -12.67 3.35 9.51
C ASP A 264 -12.41 2.16 10.43
N TYR A 265 -11.17 1.63 10.36
CA TYR A 265 -10.75 0.47 11.13
C TYR A 265 -9.92 0.89 12.35
N LEU A 266 -10.53 0.82 13.53
CA LEU A 266 -9.91 1.18 14.80
C LEU A 266 -9.14 0.00 15.40
N PHE A 267 -7.85 0.16 15.62
CA PHE A 267 -7.01 -0.76 16.40
C PHE A 267 -6.81 -0.23 17.82
N VAL A 268 -7.19 -1.03 18.80
CA VAL A 268 -7.10 -0.66 20.21
C VAL A 268 -6.06 -1.51 20.92
N ALA A 269 -5.10 -0.85 21.56
CA ALA A 269 -4.14 -1.48 22.44
C ALA A 269 -4.75 -1.69 23.83
N ASP A 270 -4.89 -2.94 24.25
CA ASP A 270 -5.52 -3.28 25.52
C ASP A 270 -4.58 -3.99 26.49
N SER A 271 -4.76 -3.73 27.78
CA SER A 271 -4.06 -4.38 28.90
C SER A 271 -2.53 -4.26 28.89
N LEU A 272 -1.99 -3.29 28.15
CA LEU A 272 -0.53 -3.08 28.07
C LEU A 272 0.06 -2.64 29.39
N LYS A 273 1.24 -3.15 29.73
CA LYS A 273 2.01 -2.78 30.92
C LYS A 273 3.33 -2.14 30.55
N LYS A 274 3.74 -1.16 31.34
CA LYS A 274 5.13 -0.72 31.39
C LYS A 274 5.90 -1.69 32.28
N ASP A 275 6.89 -2.39 31.74
CA ASP A 275 7.85 -3.07 32.59
C ASP A 275 9.10 -2.21 32.75
N PRO A 276 9.28 -1.60 33.96
CA PRO A 276 10.44 -0.75 34.25
C PRO A 276 11.73 -1.53 34.45
N ASN A 277 11.71 -2.88 34.51
CA ASN A 277 12.81 -3.65 35.06
C ASN A 277 13.42 -4.72 34.17
N ASP A 278 12.84 -5.07 33.03
CA ASP A 278 13.29 -6.27 32.32
C ASP A 278 14.20 -6.00 31.13
N GLY A 279 14.35 -4.76 30.66
CA GLY A 279 15.20 -4.45 29.50
C GLY A 279 14.77 -5.13 28.20
N THR A 280 13.58 -5.74 28.19
CA THR A 280 12.93 -6.32 27.02
C THR A 280 12.03 -5.28 26.37
N THR A 281 11.56 -5.56 25.17
CA THR A 281 10.59 -4.74 24.42
C THR A 281 9.37 -4.48 25.30
N SER A 282 8.96 -3.21 25.42
CA SER A 282 7.75 -2.87 26.19
C SER A 282 6.53 -3.49 25.52
N ASP A 283 5.44 -3.70 26.29
CA ASP A 283 4.19 -4.18 25.69
C ASP A 283 3.69 -3.26 24.56
N THR A 284 3.99 -1.97 24.66
CA THR A 284 3.70 -0.99 23.58
C THR A 284 4.46 -1.32 22.29
N ASP A 285 5.75 -1.69 22.39
CA ASP A 285 6.54 -2.08 21.22
C ASP A 285 6.03 -3.40 20.64
N ASN A 286 5.64 -4.36 21.47
CA ASN A 286 5.02 -5.61 21.05
C ASN A 286 3.67 -5.39 20.34
N PHE A 287 2.86 -4.47 20.88
CA PHE A 287 1.60 -4.06 20.23
C PHE A 287 1.85 -3.46 18.85
N ARG A 288 2.78 -2.51 18.74
CA ARG A 288 3.09 -1.85 17.47
C ARG A 288 3.67 -2.83 16.46
N ASP A 289 4.54 -3.76 16.88
CA ASP A 289 5.06 -4.82 16.02
C ASP A 289 3.91 -5.72 15.51
N ALA A 290 3.02 -6.16 16.38
CA ALA A 290 1.87 -6.98 16.00
C ALA A 290 0.91 -6.24 15.05
N LEU A 291 0.62 -4.97 15.34
CA LEU A 291 -0.18 -4.09 14.49
C LEU A 291 0.42 -3.97 13.09
N LEU A 292 1.71 -3.61 12.99
CA LEU A 292 2.36 -3.41 11.70
C LEU A 292 2.49 -4.72 10.91
N ARG A 293 2.76 -5.86 11.57
CA ARG A 293 2.73 -7.17 10.91
C ARG A 293 1.35 -7.49 10.34
N SER A 294 0.28 -7.17 11.08
CA SER A 294 -1.11 -7.38 10.63
C SER A 294 -1.45 -6.52 9.41
N ILE A 295 -1.12 -5.23 9.44
CA ILE A 295 -1.36 -4.32 8.32
C ILE A 295 -0.52 -4.71 7.10
N ASN A 296 0.75 -5.07 7.30
CA ASN A 296 1.60 -5.56 6.21
C ASN A 296 1.07 -6.90 5.65
N GLY A 297 0.57 -7.81 6.50
CA GLY A 297 -0.05 -9.06 6.09
C GLY A 297 -1.26 -8.84 5.19
N LEU A 298 -2.17 -7.94 5.58
CA LEU A 298 -3.33 -7.54 4.77
C LEU A 298 -2.91 -6.86 3.47
N SER A 299 -1.92 -5.97 3.53
CA SER A 299 -1.41 -5.25 2.35
C SER A 299 -0.65 -6.16 1.36
N ASP A 300 -0.08 -7.25 1.81
CA ASP A 300 0.65 -8.22 1.00
C ASP A 300 -0.23 -9.44 0.59
N SER A 301 -1.49 -9.51 1.08
CA SER A 301 -2.45 -10.60 0.80
C SER A 301 -3.20 -10.40 -0.51
N ASP A 302 -4.06 -11.37 -0.84
CA ASP A 302 -4.93 -11.31 -2.04
C ASP A 302 -6.12 -10.34 -1.91
N VAL A 303 -6.36 -9.75 -0.72
CA VAL A 303 -7.31 -8.63 -0.52
C VAL A 303 -6.66 -7.25 -0.53
N SER A 304 -5.37 -7.16 -0.84
CA SER A 304 -4.56 -5.93 -0.70
C SER A 304 -5.14 -4.72 -1.45
N GLU A 305 -5.75 -4.91 -2.61
CA GLU A 305 -6.35 -3.83 -3.40
C GLU A 305 -7.51 -3.17 -2.66
N PHE A 306 -8.37 -3.96 -2.03
CA PHE A 306 -9.50 -3.48 -1.25
C PHE A 306 -9.03 -2.90 0.08
N PHE A 307 -8.16 -3.61 0.79
CA PHE A 307 -7.63 -3.11 2.05
C PHE A 307 -6.93 -1.77 1.89
N THR A 308 -6.00 -1.63 0.97
CA THR A 308 -5.27 -0.36 0.77
C THR A 308 -6.12 0.73 0.14
N GLY A 309 -7.14 0.36 -0.65
CA GLY A 309 -8.00 1.27 -1.38
C GLY A 309 -9.19 1.82 -0.60
N TYR A 310 -9.68 1.08 0.40
CA TYR A 310 -10.97 1.34 1.04
C TYR A 310 -10.91 1.48 2.56
N PHE A 311 -9.74 1.32 3.20
CA PHE A 311 -9.61 1.42 4.65
C PHE A 311 -8.78 2.62 5.07
N ASP A 312 -9.26 3.30 6.10
CA ASP A 312 -8.47 4.16 6.96
C ASP A 312 -8.15 3.39 8.24
N ILE A 313 -6.91 3.45 8.69
CA ILE A 313 -6.47 2.75 9.89
C ILE A 313 -6.22 3.76 11.00
N VAL A 314 -7.04 3.66 12.03
CA VAL A 314 -6.95 4.45 13.25
C VAL A 314 -6.38 3.60 14.37
N VAL A 315 -5.50 4.15 15.18
CA VAL A 315 -4.85 3.45 16.29
C VAL A 315 -5.09 4.18 17.58
N ALA A 316 -5.50 3.46 18.61
CA ALA A 316 -5.64 3.94 19.97
C ALA A 316 -4.69 3.16 20.91
N GLU A 317 -3.76 3.86 21.53
CA GLU A 317 -2.81 3.27 22.49
C GLU A 317 -2.73 4.09 23.79
N PRO A 318 -2.61 3.45 24.97
CA PRO A 318 -2.60 4.17 26.24
C PRO A 318 -1.37 5.07 26.37
N VAL A 319 -1.58 6.32 26.80
CA VAL A 319 -0.48 7.27 27.09
C VAL A 319 0.40 6.74 28.22
N ASN A 320 -0.22 6.10 29.21
CA ASN A 320 0.46 5.49 30.35
C ASN A 320 -0.03 4.05 30.56
N PRO A 321 0.60 3.06 29.90
CA PRO A 321 0.24 1.65 30.04
C PRO A 321 0.39 1.17 31.50
N ASP A 322 -0.67 0.65 32.11
CA ASP A 322 -0.70 0.17 33.50
C ASP A 322 -1.31 -1.23 33.66
N GLY A 323 -1.67 -1.87 32.53
CA GLY A 323 -2.24 -3.19 32.47
C GLY A 323 -3.74 -3.25 32.68
N THR A 324 -4.42 -2.10 32.73
CA THR A 324 -5.88 -2.06 32.81
C THR A 324 -6.48 -2.31 31.44
N SER A 325 -7.49 -3.19 31.37
CA SER A 325 -8.28 -3.42 30.14
C SER A 325 -9.32 -2.33 29.98
N LEU A 326 -9.38 -1.71 28.81
CA LEU A 326 -10.36 -0.68 28.46
C LEU A 326 -11.78 -1.24 28.44
N ALA A 327 -11.96 -2.37 27.79
CA ALA A 327 -13.26 -3.01 27.61
C ALA A 327 -13.55 -4.08 28.65
N SER A 328 -12.81 -4.12 29.75
CA SER A 328 -12.95 -5.17 30.77
C SER A 328 -12.88 -6.59 30.20
N ILE A 329 -11.96 -6.81 29.26
CA ILE A 329 -11.76 -8.09 28.59
C ILE A 329 -11.39 -9.16 29.61
N GLU A 330 -12.09 -10.28 29.57
CA GLU A 330 -11.88 -11.48 30.36
C GLU A 330 -11.89 -12.71 29.47
N THR A 331 -11.36 -13.83 29.94
CA THR A 331 -11.46 -15.13 29.28
C THR A 331 -12.37 -16.05 30.07
N GLY A 332 -12.88 -17.12 29.45
CA GLY A 332 -13.71 -18.11 30.13
C GLY A 332 -15.16 -17.69 30.39
N CYS A 333 -15.69 -16.78 29.59
CA CYS A 333 -17.04 -16.26 29.77
C CYS A 333 -18.12 -17.19 29.19
N TYR A 334 -17.73 -18.18 28.41
CA TYR A 334 -18.61 -19.19 27.84
C TYR A 334 -18.39 -20.53 28.57
N ASP A 335 -19.46 -21.18 28.98
CA ASP A 335 -19.44 -22.45 29.73
C ASP A 335 -18.74 -23.61 28.96
N TRP A 336 -18.47 -23.43 27.67
CA TRP A 336 -17.93 -24.46 26.79
C TRP A 336 -16.48 -24.23 26.38
N ASP A 337 -15.92 -23.03 26.59
CA ASP A 337 -14.53 -22.74 26.22
C ASP A 337 -13.90 -21.71 27.19
N GLU A 338 -12.90 -22.16 27.96
CA GLU A 338 -12.21 -21.34 28.96
C GLU A 338 -11.23 -20.35 28.33
N ASP A 339 -10.89 -20.53 27.06
CA ASP A 339 -9.90 -19.73 26.33
C ASP A 339 -10.51 -18.62 25.43
N VAL A 340 -11.84 -18.52 25.39
CA VAL A 340 -12.55 -17.50 24.59
C VAL A 340 -12.68 -16.19 25.32
N TYR A 341 -12.44 -15.10 24.65
CA TYR A 341 -12.61 -13.75 25.17
C TYR A 341 -14.09 -13.35 25.29
N CYS A 342 -14.34 -12.47 26.25
CA CYS A 342 -15.56 -11.71 26.33
C CYS A 342 -15.28 -10.28 26.82
N ILE A 343 -16.14 -9.38 26.47
CA ILE A 343 -16.11 -7.99 26.90
C ILE A 343 -17.23 -7.84 27.93
N GLY A 344 -16.86 -7.74 29.21
CA GLY A 344 -17.80 -7.60 30.31
C GLY A 344 -18.76 -8.77 30.50
N SER A 345 -19.54 -8.74 31.55
CA SER A 345 -20.55 -9.77 31.83
C SER A 345 -21.84 -9.46 31.06
N ASN A 346 -22.11 -10.20 30.00
CA ASN A 346 -23.39 -10.35 29.28
C ASN A 346 -23.83 -9.25 28.29
N ASP A 347 -23.27 -8.05 28.29
CA ASP A 347 -23.55 -7.06 27.25
C ASP A 347 -22.25 -6.46 26.72
N ILE A 348 -22.04 -6.57 25.41
CA ILE A 348 -20.90 -5.97 24.74
C ILE A 348 -21.10 -4.44 24.81
N ASN A 349 -20.39 -3.77 25.71
CA ASN A 349 -20.37 -2.32 25.73
C ASN A 349 -19.31 -1.80 24.76
N THR A 350 -19.66 -1.65 23.49
CA THR A 350 -18.78 -1.08 22.47
C THR A 350 -18.67 0.45 22.59
N SER A 351 -19.52 1.10 23.38
CA SER A 351 -19.54 2.57 23.52
C SER A 351 -18.20 3.16 24.00
N VAL A 352 -17.39 2.37 24.69
CA VAL A 352 -16.04 2.79 25.11
C VAL A 352 -15.11 3.00 23.91
N PHE A 353 -15.33 2.30 22.81
CA PHE A 353 -14.55 2.47 21.58
C PHE A 353 -15.07 3.66 20.77
N ASP A 354 -16.38 3.94 20.82
CA ASP A 354 -16.97 5.14 20.22
C ASP A 354 -16.43 6.42 20.94
N ASP A 355 -16.16 6.34 22.24
CA ASP A 355 -15.51 7.41 22.99
C ASP A 355 -14.06 7.67 22.55
N LEU A 356 -13.37 6.65 22.00
CA LEU A 356 -12.04 6.78 21.43
C LEU A 356 -12.08 7.38 20.02
N PHE A 357 -12.97 6.88 19.19
CA PHE A 357 -13.15 7.29 17.81
C PHE A 357 -14.60 7.03 17.37
N GLU A 358 -15.40 8.09 17.21
CA GLU A 358 -16.85 8.03 16.99
C GLU A 358 -17.24 7.38 15.66
N ASP A 359 -16.41 7.54 14.62
CA ASP A 359 -16.70 7.09 13.26
C ASP A 359 -16.14 5.68 12.96
N ASN A 360 -15.95 4.81 13.96
CA ASN A 360 -15.39 3.48 13.72
C ASN A 360 -16.44 2.52 13.11
N ASP A 361 -16.05 1.88 12.00
CA ASP A 361 -16.84 0.81 11.35
C ASP A 361 -16.45 -0.58 11.84
N LEU A 362 -15.14 -0.77 12.06
CA LEU A 362 -14.53 -2.02 12.51
C LEU A 362 -13.56 -1.76 13.65
N ILE A 363 -13.47 -2.71 14.57
CA ILE A 363 -12.60 -2.60 15.74
C ILE A 363 -11.77 -3.87 15.89
N SER A 364 -10.46 -3.72 16.07
CA SER A 364 -9.58 -4.81 16.52
C SER A 364 -8.92 -4.46 17.84
N VAL A 365 -9.22 -5.25 18.86
CA VAL A 365 -8.60 -5.14 20.19
C VAL A 365 -7.43 -6.11 20.27
N LEU A 366 -6.22 -5.59 20.31
CA LEU A 366 -4.99 -6.35 20.52
C LEU A 366 -4.64 -6.30 22.01
N THR A 367 -4.78 -7.44 22.70
CA THR A 367 -4.62 -7.53 24.15
C THR A 367 -3.42 -8.37 24.57
N THR A 368 -2.85 -8.07 25.74
CA THR A 368 -1.84 -8.93 26.38
C THR A 368 -2.44 -10.08 27.20
N ILE A 369 -3.77 -10.17 27.27
CA ILE A 369 -4.47 -11.28 27.92
C ILE A 369 -4.41 -12.49 26.99
N ASP A 370 -3.99 -13.65 27.49
CA ASP A 370 -3.97 -14.90 26.71
C ASP A 370 -5.40 -15.38 26.43
N GLY A 371 -5.64 -15.92 25.21
CA GLY A 371 -6.90 -16.47 24.80
C GLY A 371 -6.90 -16.81 23.30
N ARG A 372 -8.02 -17.33 22.82
CA ARG A 372 -8.26 -17.58 21.40
C ARG A 372 -8.93 -16.34 20.78
N GLY A 373 -8.51 -15.93 19.58
CA GLY A 373 -9.17 -14.86 18.83
C GLY A 373 -10.69 -15.12 18.69
N VAL A 374 -11.46 -14.04 18.69
CA VAL A 374 -12.91 -14.10 18.56
C VAL A 374 -13.44 -12.87 17.84
N ASN A 375 -14.41 -13.06 16.97
CA ASN A 375 -15.21 -12.00 16.39
C ASN A 375 -16.55 -11.82 17.12
N LEU A 376 -16.88 -10.59 17.43
CA LEU A 376 -18.12 -10.17 18.10
C LEU A 376 -18.86 -9.13 17.23
N GLY A 377 -19.18 -9.48 16.01
CA GLY A 377 -19.79 -8.58 15.03
C GLY A 377 -18.73 -7.69 14.37
N ASN A 378 -18.76 -6.38 14.58
CA ASN A 378 -17.74 -5.47 14.04
C ASN A 378 -16.48 -5.39 14.89
N THR A 379 -16.44 -6.07 16.04
CA THR A 379 -15.32 -6.03 16.99
C THR A 379 -14.67 -7.40 17.09
N ASN A 380 -13.38 -7.48 16.79
CA ASN A 380 -12.60 -8.68 17.04
C ASN A 380 -11.55 -8.44 18.15
N ILE A 381 -11.26 -9.49 18.92
CA ILE A 381 -10.33 -9.46 20.04
C ILE A 381 -9.35 -10.60 19.88
N GLN A 382 -8.06 -10.32 20.04
CA GLN A 382 -7.03 -11.33 19.89
C GLN A 382 -5.77 -11.04 20.73
N PRO A 383 -5.00 -12.07 21.12
CA PRO A 383 -3.79 -11.88 21.88
C PRO A 383 -2.66 -11.33 21.00
N ILE A 384 -1.82 -10.50 21.59
CA ILE A 384 -0.56 -10.08 20.99
C ILE A 384 0.42 -11.27 21.04
N GLY A 385 0.82 -11.79 19.89
CA GLY A 385 1.72 -12.93 19.80
C GLY A 385 2.26 -13.18 18.40
N SER A 386 2.89 -14.32 18.20
CA SER A 386 3.53 -14.69 16.93
C SER A 386 2.55 -15.05 15.80
N ARG A 387 1.25 -15.06 16.06
CA ARG A 387 0.20 -15.40 15.10
C ARG A 387 -0.86 -14.31 14.98
N THR A 388 -0.65 -13.16 15.61
CA THR A 388 -1.64 -12.07 15.64
C THR A 388 -2.10 -11.69 14.24
N GLU A 389 -1.18 -11.60 13.29
CA GLU A 389 -1.51 -11.25 11.90
C GLU A 389 -2.48 -12.23 11.24
N TYR A 390 -2.30 -13.54 11.43
CA TYR A 390 -3.17 -14.55 10.84
C TYR A 390 -4.54 -14.60 11.52
N VAL A 391 -4.56 -14.50 12.85
CA VAL A 391 -5.80 -14.46 13.62
C VAL A 391 -6.59 -13.21 13.24
N LEU A 392 -5.93 -12.06 13.13
CA LEU A 392 -6.58 -10.82 12.72
C LEU A 392 -7.20 -10.93 11.33
N MET A 393 -6.46 -11.44 10.35
CA MET A 393 -6.98 -11.65 9.00
C MET A 393 -8.19 -12.59 8.98
N HIS A 394 -8.16 -13.64 9.79
CA HIS A 394 -9.27 -14.58 9.93
C HIS A 394 -10.52 -13.88 10.53
N GLU A 395 -10.37 -13.23 11.67
CA GLU A 395 -11.49 -12.54 12.34
C GLU A 395 -12.03 -11.35 11.50
N LEU A 396 -11.17 -10.67 10.76
CA LEU A 396 -11.58 -9.65 9.81
C LEU A 396 -12.39 -10.24 8.64
N GLY A 397 -12.08 -11.47 8.22
CA GLY A 397 -12.88 -12.22 7.26
C GLY A 397 -14.33 -12.38 7.71
N HIS A 398 -14.56 -12.67 8.99
CA HIS A 398 -15.90 -12.72 9.56
C HIS A 398 -16.55 -11.33 9.62
N ALA A 399 -15.83 -10.35 10.18
CA ALA A 399 -16.39 -9.03 10.46
C ALA A 399 -16.71 -8.21 9.21
N HIS A 400 -15.88 -8.31 8.19
CA HIS A 400 -15.94 -7.47 7.00
C HIS A 400 -16.43 -8.20 5.75
N GLY A 401 -16.03 -9.46 5.59
CA GLY A 401 -16.35 -10.27 4.40
C GLY A 401 -17.51 -11.22 4.58
N GLU A 402 -18.19 -11.23 5.72
CA GLU A 402 -19.24 -12.17 6.08
C GLU A 402 -18.88 -13.64 5.79
N MET A 403 -17.62 -14.00 6.03
CA MET A 403 -17.09 -15.33 5.80
C MET A 403 -17.43 -16.26 6.96
N GLY A 404 -17.69 -17.51 6.68
CA GLY A 404 -17.80 -18.57 7.67
C GLY A 404 -16.49 -19.31 7.88
N ASP A 405 -16.35 -19.96 9.03
CA ASP A 405 -15.23 -20.85 9.30
C ASP A 405 -15.20 -22.00 8.29
N GLU A 406 -14.04 -22.25 7.72
CA GLU A 406 -13.86 -23.38 6.80
C GLU A 406 -13.22 -24.59 7.49
N TYR A 407 -12.85 -24.47 8.77
CA TYR A 407 -12.27 -25.57 9.52
C TYR A 407 -13.32 -26.52 10.12
N LEU A 408 -12.88 -27.71 10.48
CA LEU A 408 -13.67 -28.81 10.99
C LEU A 408 -13.38 -29.03 12.48
N THR A 409 -14.39 -29.46 13.20
CA THR A 409 -14.25 -30.01 14.56
C THR A 409 -14.94 -31.39 14.61
N ASP A 410 -14.70 -32.17 15.68
CA ASP A 410 -15.37 -33.47 15.92
C ASP A 410 -16.80 -33.33 16.43
N ASP A 411 -17.42 -32.22 16.22
CA ASP A 411 -18.72 -31.87 16.74
C ASP A 411 -19.80 -32.10 15.66
N ASP A 412 -20.65 -33.11 15.85
CA ASP A 412 -21.83 -33.43 15.01
C ASP A 412 -22.92 -32.36 15.11
N ARG A 413 -22.57 -31.07 15.10
CA ARG A 413 -23.54 -29.98 15.14
C ARG A 413 -24.29 -29.89 13.81
N ASP A 414 -25.62 -29.73 13.89
CA ASP A 414 -26.38 -29.25 12.74
C ASP A 414 -26.10 -27.76 12.53
N VAL A 415 -25.19 -27.45 11.65
CA VAL A 415 -24.75 -26.08 11.32
C VAL A 415 -25.34 -25.57 10.01
N SER A 416 -26.28 -26.30 9.43
CA SER A 416 -26.92 -26.01 8.14
C SER A 416 -27.47 -24.56 8.07
N PHE A 417 -28.06 -24.10 9.17
CA PHE A 417 -28.59 -22.74 9.27
C PHE A 417 -27.51 -21.66 9.08
N TRP A 418 -26.29 -21.88 9.58
CA TRP A 418 -25.21 -20.93 9.49
C TRP A 418 -24.44 -21.07 8.17
N ALA A 419 -24.26 -22.32 7.70
CA ALA A 419 -23.50 -22.60 6.49
C ALA A 419 -24.05 -21.89 5.25
N ASP A 420 -25.38 -21.71 5.16
CA ASP A 420 -25.97 -21.02 4.00
C ASP A 420 -26.02 -19.49 4.12
N ARG A 421 -25.58 -18.91 5.25
CA ARG A 421 -25.55 -17.44 5.45
C ARG A 421 -24.27 -16.77 5.02
N ASN A 422 -23.17 -17.49 5.04
CA ASN A 422 -21.85 -16.92 4.76
C ASN A 422 -21.48 -17.04 3.28
N VAL A 423 -20.61 -16.17 2.79
CA VAL A 423 -20.23 -16.11 1.37
C VAL A 423 -19.56 -17.41 0.89
N ASN A 424 -18.78 -18.05 1.75
CA ASN A 424 -17.88 -19.16 1.44
C ASN A 424 -18.34 -20.53 1.95
N THR A 425 -19.53 -20.64 2.49
CA THR A 425 -20.04 -21.91 3.02
C THR A 425 -21.46 -22.20 2.52
N THR A 426 -21.82 -23.46 2.32
CA THR A 426 -23.17 -23.86 1.86
C THR A 426 -23.48 -25.32 2.17
N THR A 427 -24.77 -25.66 2.31
CA THR A 427 -25.25 -27.03 2.32
C THR A 427 -25.56 -27.55 0.90
N GLN A 428 -25.45 -26.71 -0.12
CA GLN A 428 -25.78 -27.08 -1.50
C GLN A 428 -24.68 -27.97 -2.12
N SER A 429 -25.05 -29.21 -2.49
CA SER A 429 -24.16 -30.19 -3.10
C SER A 429 -24.13 -30.18 -4.64
N ASP A 430 -25.02 -29.42 -5.29
CA ASP A 430 -24.99 -29.25 -6.75
C ASP A 430 -24.14 -28.06 -7.14
N PRO A 431 -23.00 -28.25 -7.83
CA PRO A 431 -22.11 -27.17 -8.20
C PRO A 431 -22.75 -26.08 -9.08
N SER A 432 -23.84 -26.39 -9.77
CA SER A 432 -24.54 -25.40 -10.61
C SER A 432 -25.44 -24.47 -9.79
N MET A 433 -25.65 -24.80 -8.51
CA MET A 433 -26.55 -24.09 -7.59
C MET A 433 -25.78 -23.40 -6.44
N VAL A 434 -24.46 -23.60 -6.31
CA VAL A 434 -23.70 -22.96 -5.23
C VAL A 434 -23.52 -21.48 -5.50
N LYS A 435 -23.38 -20.68 -4.43
CA LYS A 435 -23.24 -19.24 -4.46
C LYS A 435 -22.06 -18.77 -5.32
N TRP A 436 -20.95 -19.49 -5.27
CA TRP A 436 -19.71 -19.21 -6.00
C TRP A 436 -19.57 -19.97 -7.34
N LYS A 437 -20.69 -20.42 -7.94
CA LYS A 437 -20.69 -21.16 -9.23
C LYS A 437 -19.96 -20.43 -10.36
N HIS A 438 -19.97 -19.11 -10.34
CA HIS A 438 -19.32 -18.26 -11.36
C HIS A 438 -17.78 -18.30 -11.25
N HIS A 439 -17.22 -18.66 -10.10
CA HIS A 439 -15.79 -18.89 -9.93
C HIS A 439 -15.34 -20.32 -10.33
N ILE A 440 -16.30 -21.24 -10.55
CA ILE A 440 -15.97 -22.62 -10.95
C ILE A 440 -15.73 -22.67 -12.46
N SER A 441 -14.50 -22.95 -12.84
CA SER A 441 -14.07 -22.92 -14.24
C SER A 441 -14.71 -23.98 -15.14
N ASP A 442 -15.10 -25.16 -14.58
CA ASP A 442 -15.74 -26.27 -15.29
C ASP A 442 -16.75 -26.98 -14.38
N LEU A 443 -18.01 -26.63 -14.53
CA LEU A 443 -19.12 -27.24 -13.78
C LEU A 443 -19.31 -28.74 -14.07
N THR A 444 -18.71 -29.29 -15.14
CA THR A 444 -18.77 -30.72 -15.47
C THR A 444 -17.67 -31.54 -14.79
N ASN A 445 -16.61 -30.86 -14.35
CA ASN A 445 -15.46 -31.48 -13.63
C ASN A 445 -15.02 -30.58 -12.50
N VAL A 446 -15.80 -30.54 -11.43
CA VAL A 446 -15.62 -29.61 -10.32
C VAL A 446 -14.54 -30.11 -9.37
N ALA A 447 -13.57 -29.28 -9.06
CA ALA A 447 -12.52 -29.56 -8.11
C ALA A 447 -13.09 -29.90 -6.73
N GLY A 448 -12.49 -30.84 -6.04
CA GLY A 448 -12.85 -31.23 -4.68
C GLY A 448 -14.10 -32.11 -4.54
N LYS A 449 -15.00 -32.18 -5.56
CA LYS A 449 -16.28 -32.88 -5.47
C LYS A 449 -16.17 -34.36 -5.07
N ASN A 450 -15.05 -35.00 -5.35
CA ASN A 450 -14.79 -36.41 -5.01
C ASN A 450 -13.82 -36.57 -3.85
N PHE A 451 -13.40 -35.48 -3.23
CA PHE A 451 -12.49 -35.53 -2.10
C PHE A 451 -13.29 -35.83 -0.83
N LYS A 452 -12.70 -36.67 0.01
CA LYS A 452 -13.23 -36.91 1.35
C LYS A 452 -12.47 -36.06 2.36
N VAL A 453 -13.19 -35.65 3.38
CA VAL A 453 -12.59 -34.99 4.54
C VAL A 453 -11.59 -35.94 5.20
N CYS A 454 -10.39 -35.48 5.45
CA CYS A 454 -9.32 -36.24 6.05
C CYS A 454 -8.73 -35.46 7.24
N TYR A 455 -8.85 -36.00 8.44
CA TYR A 455 -8.40 -35.36 9.67
C TYR A 455 -7.59 -36.34 10.54
N ASN A 456 -6.50 -35.90 11.16
CA ASN A 456 -5.70 -36.70 12.08
C ASN A 456 -5.71 -36.11 13.49
N TRP A 457 -6.46 -36.69 14.36
CA TRP A 457 -6.67 -36.25 15.75
C TRP A 457 -5.46 -36.47 16.67
N SER A 458 -4.49 -37.29 16.27
CA SER A 458 -3.40 -37.70 17.18
C SER A 458 -2.30 -36.67 17.37
N ASP A 459 -2.18 -35.69 16.46
CA ASP A 459 -1.09 -34.69 16.48
C ASP A 459 -1.53 -33.29 16.02
N GLY A 460 -2.84 -33.06 15.84
CA GLY A 460 -3.37 -31.79 15.33
C GLY A 460 -3.06 -31.55 13.84
N SER A 461 -2.54 -32.54 13.13
CA SER A 461 -2.36 -32.48 11.69
C SER A 461 -3.60 -33.01 10.97
N VAL A 462 -3.92 -32.40 9.83
CA VAL A 462 -5.01 -32.88 8.98
C VAL A 462 -4.63 -34.23 8.38
N GLY A 463 -5.40 -35.27 8.64
CA GLY A 463 -5.13 -36.66 8.25
C GLY A 463 -6.39 -37.52 8.14
N LEU A 464 -6.24 -38.80 7.95
CA LEU A 464 -7.32 -39.75 7.68
C LEU A 464 -8.23 -40.00 8.88
N TYR A 465 -9.54 -40.02 8.66
CA TYR A 465 -10.51 -40.52 9.62
C TYR A 465 -10.40 -42.08 9.77
N GLU A 466 -10.48 -42.61 11.00
CA GLU A 466 -10.10 -43.99 11.34
C GLU A 466 -10.93 -45.10 10.67
N ASP A 467 -12.11 -44.82 10.16
CA ASP A 467 -13.04 -45.86 9.71
C ASP A 467 -12.94 -46.25 8.23
N GLU A 468 -12.32 -45.42 7.35
CA GLU A 468 -12.12 -45.77 5.94
C GLU A 468 -10.85 -45.14 5.36
N PRO A 469 -9.68 -45.63 5.69
CA PRO A 469 -8.43 -45.05 5.22
C PRO A 469 -8.17 -45.36 3.75
N ASN A 470 -8.57 -44.52 2.83
CA ASN A 470 -8.08 -44.55 1.47
C ASN A 470 -7.24 -43.29 1.18
N PRO A 471 -5.89 -43.36 1.25
CA PRO A 471 -5.05 -42.20 1.01
C PRO A 471 -5.21 -41.59 -0.40
N GLU A 472 -5.80 -42.30 -1.35
CA GLU A 472 -6.04 -41.85 -2.72
C GLU A 472 -7.17 -40.78 -2.79
N THR A 473 -8.00 -40.63 -1.75
CA THR A 473 -9.10 -39.67 -1.71
C THR A 473 -8.77 -38.37 -0.92
N CYS A 474 -7.61 -38.31 -0.29
CA CYS A 474 -7.16 -37.14 0.48
C CYS A 474 -6.03 -36.38 -0.25
N ASP A 475 -6.18 -36.20 -1.53
CA ASP A 475 -5.11 -35.70 -2.42
C ASP A 475 -4.56 -34.33 -2.05
N CYS A 476 -5.35 -33.48 -1.40
CA CYS A 476 -4.88 -32.14 -1.02
C CYS A 476 -3.94 -32.13 0.17
N LEU A 477 -3.98 -33.14 1.01
CA LEU A 477 -3.14 -33.24 2.22
C LEU A 477 -1.78 -33.81 1.94
N TYR A 478 -1.66 -34.65 0.91
CA TYR A 478 -0.43 -35.36 0.61
C TYR A 478 0.38 -34.67 -0.47
N ASN A 479 1.69 -34.69 -0.29
CA ASN A 479 2.61 -34.28 -1.32
C ASN A 479 2.54 -35.22 -2.52
N VAL A 480 2.37 -34.68 -3.70
CA VAL A 480 2.47 -35.42 -4.95
C VAL A 480 3.95 -35.59 -5.29
N TYR A 481 4.34 -36.83 -5.61
CA TYR A 481 5.71 -37.19 -6.00
C TYR A 481 5.74 -37.63 -7.46
N ASP A 482 6.80 -37.28 -8.17
CA ASP A 482 7.05 -37.78 -9.52
C ASP A 482 7.49 -39.27 -9.50
N ALA A 483 7.62 -39.88 -10.68
CA ALA A 483 8.06 -41.28 -10.82
C ALA A 483 9.47 -41.54 -10.28
N ASN A 484 10.25 -40.50 -9.96
CA ASN A 484 11.59 -40.58 -9.39
C ASN A 484 11.59 -40.34 -7.88
N GLY A 485 10.41 -40.10 -7.27
CA GLY A 485 10.27 -39.85 -5.83
C GLY A 485 10.60 -38.40 -5.42
N ASN A 486 10.66 -37.44 -6.36
CA ASN A 486 10.82 -36.03 -6.04
C ASN A 486 9.44 -35.42 -5.78
N ARG A 487 9.35 -34.59 -4.73
CA ARG A 487 8.14 -33.85 -4.42
C ARG A 487 7.83 -32.86 -5.54
N THR A 488 6.66 -32.97 -6.17
CA THR A 488 6.19 -32.07 -7.24
C THR A 488 5.20 -31.02 -6.76
N GLY A 489 4.73 -31.12 -5.53
CA GLY A 489 3.78 -30.19 -4.93
C GLY A 489 2.56 -30.91 -4.33
N ARG A 490 1.49 -30.16 -4.16
CA ARG A 490 0.15 -30.69 -3.84
C ARG A 490 -0.64 -30.92 -5.14
N ASN A 491 -1.75 -31.65 -5.03
CA ASN A 491 -2.67 -31.81 -6.17
C ASN A 491 -3.11 -30.39 -6.67
N PRO A 492 -2.99 -30.10 -7.97
CA PRO A 492 -3.40 -28.80 -8.53
C PRO A 492 -4.86 -28.44 -8.30
N GLU A 493 -5.76 -29.42 -8.15
CA GLU A 493 -7.18 -29.18 -7.84
C GLU A 493 -7.38 -28.47 -6.51
N CYS A 494 -6.50 -28.65 -5.54
CA CYS A 494 -6.57 -28.05 -4.21
C CYS A 494 -6.45 -26.50 -4.23
N ASN A 495 -5.93 -25.95 -5.31
CA ASN A 495 -5.80 -24.51 -5.49
C ASN A 495 -6.90 -23.92 -6.40
N GLN A 496 -7.84 -24.76 -6.87
CA GLN A 496 -8.94 -24.31 -7.71
C GLN A 496 -10.19 -24.07 -6.87
N VAL A 497 -11.01 -23.13 -7.29
CA VAL A 497 -12.37 -23.01 -6.75
C VAL A 497 -13.19 -24.21 -7.18
N GLY A 498 -13.88 -24.82 -6.21
CA GLY A 498 -14.62 -26.05 -6.41
C GLY A 498 -15.71 -26.25 -5.38
N LEU A 499 -15.86 -27.51 -4.96
CA LEU A 499 -16.84 -27.91 -3.96
C LEU A 499 -16.20 -28.96 -3.03
N PHE A 500 -15.61 -28.49 -1.94
CA PHE A 500 -14.91 -29.31 -0.96
C PHE A 500 -15.83 -29.56 0.23
N GLU A 501 -16.06 -30.83 0.56
CA GLU A 501 -16.91 -31.21 1.68
C GLU A 501 -16.22 -30.90 3.01
N GLY A 502 -17.01 -30.45 3.97
CA GLY A 502 -16.58 -30.09 5.32
C GLY A 502 -16.30 -28.61 5.51
N ASN A 503 -17.06 -27.96 6.37
CA ASN A 503 -16.87 -26.59 6.82
C ASN A 503 -17.68 -26.32 8.09
N TYR A 504 -17.52 -25.13 8.64
CA TYR A 504 -18.32 -24.58 9.73
C TYR A 504 -18.55 -25.58 10.88
N TYR A 505 -17.49 -26.23 11.32
CA TYR A 505 -17.47 -27.29 12.34
C TYR A 505 -18.13 -28.63 11.94
N GLY A 506 -18.76 -28.75 10.76
CA GLY A 506 -19.40 -29.93 10.27
C GLY A 506 -18.57 -30.74 9.28
N GLU A 507 -18.54 -32.08 9.43
CA GLU A 507 -17.73 -32.94 8.55
C GLU A 507 -18.41 -33.26 7.23
N PHE A 508 -19.78 -33.37 7.22
CA PHE A 508 -20.57 -33.87 6.10
C PHE A 508 -21.71 -32.93 5.73
N ASP A 509 -22.11 -33.00 4.47
CA ASP A 509 -23.25 -32.27 3.91
C ASP A 509 -23.09 -30.72 3.95
N ASN A 510 -21.87 -30.24 4.21
CA ASN A 510 -21.49 -28.83 4.18
C ASN A 510 -20.30 -28.67 3.27
N TYR A 511 -20.25 -27.60 2.50
CA TYR A 511 -19.28 -27.40 1.44
C TYR A 511 -18.64 -26.02 1.50
N ARG A 512 -17.37 -25.94 1.07
CA ARG A 512 -16.56 -24.73 0.95
C ARG A 512 -15.94 -24.62 -0.45
N PRO A 513 -15.54 -23.42 -0.90
CA PRO A 513 -15.08 -23.20 -2.27
C PRO A 513 -13.66 -23.67 -2.52
N LYS A 514 -12.80 -23.70 -1.52
CA LYS A 514 -11.36 -23.98 -1.65
C LYS A 514 -10.87 -24.84 -0.50
N PHE A 515 -9.82 -25.62 -0.74
CA PHE A 515 -9.33 -26.53 0.29
C PHE A 515 -8.56 -25.83 1.40
N LEU A 516 -7.76 -24.81 1.07
CA LEU A 516 -6.98 -24.04 2.04
C LEU A 516 -7.17 -22.55 1.82
N THR A 517 -7.70 -21.88 2.82
CA THR A 517 -7.84 -20.42 2.91
C THR A 517 -7.47 -19.96 4.32
N ILE A 518 -7.42 -18.65 4.55
CA ILE A 518 -7.23 -18.08 5.89
C ILE A 518 -8.37 -18.49 6.85
N MET A 519 -9.56 -18.76 6.32
CA MET A 519 -10.72 -19.18 7.12
C MET A 519 -10.62 -20.63 7.63
N GLU A 520 -9.61 -21.38 7.21
CA GLU A 520 -9.33 -22.74 7.70
C GLU A 520 -8.02 -22.83 8.46
N VAL A 521 -6.95 -22.24 7.93
CA VAL A 521 -5.59 -22.39 8.48
C VAL A 521 -4.84 -21.08 8.41
N ASN A 522 -3.80 -20.94 9.23
CA ASN A 522 -2.92 -19.77 9.18
C ASN A 522 -2.19 -19.70 7.83
N THR A 523 -2.68 -18.89 6.92
CA THR A 523 -2.13 -18.56 5.61
C THR A 523 -2.30 -17.08 5.34
N ASP A 524 -1.70 -16.56 4.29
CA ASP A 524 -1.83 -15.17 3.81
C ASP A 524 -2.84 -15.01 2.66
N GLN A 525 -3.68 -16.04 2.41
CA GLN A 525 -4.59 -16.08 1.28
C GLN A 525 -6.03 -16.31 1.73
N TYR A 526 -6.91 -15.43 1.32
CA TYR A 526 -8.36 -15.62 1.46
C TYR A 526 -8.91 -16.57 0.39
N GLY A 527 -8.40 -16.49 -0.85
CA GLY A 527 -8.92 -17.20 -1.99
C GLY A 527 -10.08 -16.48 -2.67
N GLU A 528 -10.33 -16.80 -3.92
CA GLU A 528 -11.13 -16.02 -4.87
C GLU A 528 -12.55 -15.67 -4.36
N VAL A 529 -13.25 -16.60 -3.72
CA VAL A 529 -14.61 -16.39 -3.19
C VAL A 529 -14.59 -15.49 -1.95
N ASN A 530 -13.62 -15.70 -1.07
CA ASN A 530 -13.46 -14.88 0.14
C ASN A 530 -12.98 -13.46 -0.23
N VAL A 531 -12.12 -13.31 -1.26
CA VAL A 531 -11.72 -12.02 -1.80
C VAL A 531 -12.93 -11.26 -2.36
N GLU A 532 -13.84 -11.93 -3.06
CA GLU A 532 -15.09 -11.32 -3.52
C GLU A 532 -15.97 -10.87 -2.35
N GLY A 533 -16.12 -11.69 -1.30
CA GLY A 533 -16.81 -11.30 -0.08
C GLY A 533 -16.21 -10.09 0.60
N PHE A 534 -14.87 -10.03 0.70
CA PHE A 534 -14.15 -8.89 1.25
C PHE A 534 -14.38 -7.61 0.40
N ALA A 535 -14.37 -7.74 -0.92
CA ALA A 535 -14.64 -6.66 -1.85
C ALA A 535 -16.06 -6.10 -1.69
N ILE A 536 -17.04 -6.99 -1.56
CA ILE A 536 -18.44 -6.61 -1.32
C ILE A 536 -18.55 -5.83 -0.01
N GLY A 537 -17.99 -6.33 1.10
CA GLY A 537 -17.96 -5.63 2.38
C GLY A 537 -17.33 -4.23 2.28
N SER A 538 -16.22 -4.11 1.55
CA SER A 538 -15.55 -2.82 1.31
C SER A 538 -16.44 -1.84 0.54
N ILE A 539 -17.23 -2.32 -0.41
CA ILE A 539 -18.15 -1.48 -1.19
C ILE A 539 -19.37 -1.09 -0.35
N GLN A 540 -19.90 -2.02 0.44
CA GLN A 540 -21.04 -1.76 1.33
C GLN A 540 -20.74 -0.68 2.36
N ASN A 541 -19.56 -0.74 2.98
CA ASN A 541 -19.13 0.25 3.99
C ASN A 541 -18.92 1.66 3.45
N GLN A 542 -18.98 1.86 2.11
CA GLN A 542 -19.05 3.20 1.53
C GLN A 542 -20.47 3.80 1.57
N GLY A 543 -21.41 3.18 2.24
CA GLY A 543 -22.77 3.67 2.41
C GLY A 543 -23.79 3.19 1.38
N PHE A 544 -23.38 2.34 0.41
CA PHE A 544 -24.31 1.86 -0.63
C PHE A 544 -25.48 1.01 -0.09
N VAL A 545 -25.39 0.50 1.12
CA VAL A 545 -26.46 -0.35 1.72
C VAL A 545 -27.37 0.43 2.65
N TYR A 546 -26.89 1.48 3.30
CA TYR A 546 -27.59 2.16 4.40
C TYR A 546 -28.10 3.55 4.07
N GLY A 547 -27.81 4.07 2.88
CA GLY A 547 -27.92 5.48 2.56
C GLY A 547 -29.11 5.88 1.70
N ASP A 548 -30.15 5.05 1.56
CA ASP A 548 -31.31 5.44 0.73
C ASP A 548 -32.24 6.36 1.49
N ASP A 549 -32.12 7.69 1.27
CA ASP A 549 -33.21 8.60 1.57
C ASP A 549 -34.17 8.65 0.38
N VAL A 550 -35.38 8.16 0.60
CA VAL A 550 -36.42 8.17 -0.43
C VAL A 550 -37.58 9.09 -0.05
N GLY A 551 -38.09 9.76 -1.04
CA GLY A 551 -39.19 10.70 -0.84
C GLY A 551 -40.10 10.79 -2.05
N PHE A 552 -41.23 11.50 -1.87
CA PHE A 552 -42.10 11.85 -2.99
C PHE A 552 -42.06 13.36 -3.24
N THR A 553 -41.79 13.73 -4.47
CA THR A 553 -42.00 15.12 -4.89
C THR A 553 -43.50 15.40 -5.00
N THR A 554 -43.93 16.58 -4.52
CA THR A 554 -45.33 16.97 -4.57
C THR A 554 -45.47 18.35 -5.27
N ASP A 555 -46.62 18.56 -5.93
CA ASP A 555 -46.99 19.87 -6.41
C ASP A 555 -47.57 20.77 -5.29
N THR A 556 -47.99 21.99 -5.64
CA THR A 556 -48.53 22.95 -4.68
C THR A 556 -49.85 22.52 -4.02
N ASP A 557 -50.55 21.56 -4.61
CA ASP A 557 -51.81 21.01 -4.11
C ASP A 557 -51.61 19.72 -3.31
N GLY A 558 -50.32 19.30 -3.13
CA GLY A 558 -49.94 18.08 -2.40
C GLY A 558 -50.06 16.80 -3.22
N THR A 559 -50.31 16.90 -4.53
CA THR A 559 -50.30 15.72 -5.41
C THR A 559 -48.88 15.26 -5.67
N ARG A 560 -48.63 13.95 -5.54
CA ARG A 560 -47.32 13.36 -5.80
C ARG A 560 -47.01 13.39 -7.29
N THR A 561 -45.91 14.02 -7.62
CA THR A 561 -45.47 14.26 -9.01
C THR A 561 -44.27 13.44 -9.41
N GLY A 562 -43.56 12.86 -8.43
CA GLY A 562 -42.35 12.05 -8.67
C GLY A 562 -41.91 11.31 -7.43
N PHE A 563 -40.84 10.54 -7.60
CA PHE A 563 -40.17 9.78 -6.56
C PHE A 563 -38.67 10.08 -6.56
N ASP A 564 -38.15 10.51 -5.43
CA ASP A 564 -36.74 10.86 -5.24
C ASP A 564 -36.04 9.72 -4.52
N ILE A 565 -34.87 9.34 -5.00
CA ILE A 565 -33.94 8.45 -4.33
C ILE A 565 -32.62 9.22 -4.18
N ASP A 566 -32.15 9.34 -2.96
CA ASP A 566 -30.85 9.86 -2.60
C ASP A 566 -30.03 8.74 -1.98
N ILE A 567 -28.99 8.31 -2.69
CA ILE A 567 -28.00 7.38 -2.16
C ILE A 567 -26.91 8.29 -1.58
N ASP A 568 -26.96 8.52 -0.27
CA ASP A 568 -25.99 9.37 0.44
C ASP A 568 -24.63 8.67 0.54
N VAL A 569 -23.90 8.65 -0.57
CA VAL A 569 -22.63 7.94 -0.69
C VAL A 569 -21.61 8.78 -1.43
N GLU A 570 -20.40 8.79 -0.91
CA GLU A 570 -19.21 9.27 -1.63
C GLU A 570 -18.32 8.07 -1.98
N TYR A 571 -18.00 7.87 -3.25
CA TYR A 571 -17.22 6.74 -3.73
C TYR A 571 -16.25 7.12 -4.85
N ASP A 572 -15.24 6.29 -5.07
CA ASP A 572 -14.28 6.45 -6.16
C ASP A 572 -14.87 5.94 -7.49
N SER A 573 -15.37 6.87 -8.31
CA SER A 573 -15.95 6.56 -9.62
C SER A 573 -14.94 5.99 -10.65
N SER A 574 -13.64 5.94 -10.32
CA SER A 574 -12.65 5.22 -11.12
C SER A 574 -12.63 3.72 -10.85
N LYS A 575 -13.15 3.30 -9.69
CA LYS A 575 -13.21 1.91 -9.26
C LYS A 575 -14.61 1.33 -9.27
N LEU A 576 -15.62 2.17 -9.04
CA LEU A 576 -17.02 1.76 -8.95
C LEU A 576 -17.86 2.57 -9.94
N ARG A 577 -18.94 1.97 -10.43
CA ARG A 577 -19.89 2.60 -11.34
C ARG A 577 -21.32 2.37 -10.88
N LEU A 578 -22.02 3.45 -10.54
CA LEU A 578 -23.42 3.43 -10.16
C LEU A 578 -24.30 3.50 -11.41
N LYS A 579 -25.20 2.54 -11.57
CA LYS A 579 -26.16 2.44 -12.67
C LYS A 579 -27.60 2.47 -12.15
N TRP A 580 -28.50 2.98 -12.98
CA TRP A 580 -29.92 3.05 -12.71
C TRP A 580 -30.75 2.34 -13.76
N TYR A 581 -31.82 1.70 -13.31
CA TYR A 581 -32.73 0.95 -14.17
C TYR A 581 -34.18 1.32 -13.85
N VAL A 582 -35.01 1.39 -14.85
CA VAL A 582 -36.46 1.57 -14.72
C VAL A 582 -37.15 0.39 -15.38
N ASP A 583 -37.93 -0.37 -14.60
CA ASP A 583 -38.56 -1.62 -15.07
C ASP A 583 -37.56 -2.59 -15.74
N GLY A 584 -36.35 -2.71 -15.17
CA GLY A 584 -35.25 -3.54 -15.66
C GLY A 584 -34.50 -2.99 -16.89
N VAL A 585 -34.80 -1.78 -17.34
CA VAL A 585 -34.10 -1.13 -18.47
C VAL A 585 -33.15 -0.08 -17.95
N GLU A 586 -31.86 -0.22 -18.24
CA GLU A 586 -30.83 0.75 -17.85
C GLU A 586 -31.12 2.15 -18.44
N ASP A 587 -30.95 3.18 -17.61
CA ASP A 587 -30.95 4.58 -18.02
C ASP A 587 -29.51 5.16 -17.96
N PRO A 588 -28.76 5.13 -19.06
CA PRO A 588 -27.37 5.61 -19.06
C PRO A 588 -27.21 7.11 -18.76
N SER A 589 -28.31 7.89 -18.80
CA SER A 589 -28.25 9.32 -18.47
C SER A 589 -28.13 9.58 -16.99
N LEU A 590 -28.39 8.58 -16.17
CA LEU A 590 -28.33 8.61 -14.70
C LEU A 590 -27.05 7.97 -14.15
N GLU A 591 -26.16 7.48 -15.01
CA GLU A 591 -24.90 6.87 -14.57
C GLU A 591 -24.14 7.79 -13.60
N ASN A 592 -23.70 7.23 -12.48
CA ASN A 592 -22.96 7.89 -11.39
C ASN A 592 -23.71 9.08 -10.73
N GLN A 593 -25.01 9.16 -10.86
CA GLN A 593 -25.82 10.12 -10.11
C GLN A 593 -26.29 9.47 -8.80
N THR A 594 -25.93 10.06 -7.66
CA THR A 594 -26.35 9.56 -6.34
C THR A 594 -27.71 10.08 -5.92
N GLN A 595 -28.18 11.18 -6.53
CA GLN A 595 -29.49 11.76 -6.30
C GLN A 595 -30.28 11.76 -7.61
N VAL A 596 -31.43 11.07 -7.64
CA VAL A 596 -32.24 10.91 -8.84
C VAL A 596 -33.71 11.12 -8.53
N THR A 597 -34.37 11.96 -9.34
CA THR A 597 -35.81 12.14 -9.31
C THR A 597 -36.46 11.45 -10.51
N PHE A 598 -37.41 10.58 -10.26
CA PHE A 598 -38.22 9.93 -11.29
C PHE A 598 -39.61 10.56 -11.36
N ASP A 599 -39.99 11.01 -12.55
CA ASP A 599 -41.31 11.59 -12.77
C ASP A 599 -42.41 10.55 -12.62
N ARG A 600 -43.56 10.94 -12.06
CA ARG A 600 -44.74 10.10 -12.03
C ARG A 600 -45.18 9.72 -13.45
N PRO A 601 -45.34 8.42 -13.75
CA PRO A 601 -45.75 7.99 -15.08
C PRO A 601 -47.15 8.48 -15.43
N SER A 602 -47.34 8.97 -16.64
CA SER A 602 -48.62 9.54 -17.09
C SER A 602 -49.80 8.59 -17.09
N ASN A 603 -49.53 7.28 -17.09
CA ASN A 603 -50.52 6.20 -17.01
C ASN A 603 -50.73 5.66 -15.58
N ASN A 604 -50.07 6.24 -14.59
CA ASN A 604 -50.06 5.82 -13.20
C ASN A 604 -49.72 4.33 -12.98
N SER A 605 -48.93 3.73 -13.90
CA SER A 605 -48.57 2.31 -13.75
C SER A 605 -47.57 2.11 -12.61
N VAL A 606 -47.58 0.90 -12.07
CA VAL A 606 -46.49 0.47 -11.16
C VAL A 606 -45.16 0.58 -11.86
N LYS A 607 -44.15 1.13 -11.15
CA LYS A 607 -42.79 1.28 -11.62
C LYS A 607 -41.79 0.64 -10.64
N VAL A 608 -40.78 0.02 -11.22
CA VAL A 608 -39.65 -0.54 -10.44
C VAL A 608 -38.42 0.26 -10.81
N TYR A 609 -37.80 0.84 -9.80
CA TYR A 609 -36.57 1.60 -9.89
C TYR A 609 -35.46 0.81 -9.21
N THR A 610 -34.40 0.53 -9.93
CA THR A 610 -33.28 -0.24 -9.40
C THR A 610 -31.99 0.56 -9.60
N TRP A 611 -31.18 0.61 -8.56
CA TRP A 611 -29.81 1.05 -8.68
C TRP A 611 -28.86 -0.15 -8.46
N ARG A 612 -27.70 -0.11 -9.08
CA ARG A 612 -26.69 -1.14 -8.97
C ARG A 612 -25.30 -0.52 -9.03
N VAL A 613 -24.39 -1.05 -8.24
CA VAL A 613 -22.96 -0.71 -8.28
C VAL A 613 -22.22 -1.80 -9.02
N ASP A 614 -21.49 -1.43 -10.07
CA ASP A 614 -20.56 -2.33 -10.77
C ASP A 614 -19.14 -2.08 -10.20
N ASP A 615 -18.47 -3.13 -9.83
CA ASP A 615 -17.05 -3.11 -9.52
C ASP A 615 -16.22 -3.11 -10.81
N LEU A 616 -15.50 -1.99 -11.07
CA LEU A 616 -14.65 -1.82 -12.25
C LEU A 616 -13.27 -2.49 -12.10
N THR A 617 -12.92 -2.96 -10.90
CA THR A 617 -11.70 -3.77 -10.67
C THR A 617 -11.88 -5.18 -11.22
N GLY A 618 -13.13 -5.65 -11.33
CA GLY A 618 -13.50 -6.97 -11.84
C GLY A 618 -13.35 -8.09 -10.81
N THR A 619 -13.25 -7.76 -9.53
CA THR A 619 -13.18 -8.73 -8.43
C THR A 619 -14.57 -9.25 -8.07
N VAL A 620 -15.56 -8.34 -7.97
CA VAL A 620 -16.95 -8.73 -7.82
C VAL A 620 -17.52 -9.04 -9.20
N THR A 621 -17.77 -10.30 -9.46
CA THR A 621 -18.26 -10.82 -10.75
C THR A 621 -19.75 -11.13 -10.68
N ALA A 622 -20.54 -10.23 -10.07
CA ALA A 622 -21.98 -10.33 -10.02
C ALA A 622 -22.59 -10.53 -11.44
N PRO A 623 -23.65 -11.31 -11.59
CA PRO A 623 -24.31 -11.52 -12.88
C PRO A 623 -24.71 -10.19 -13.53
N ASP A 624 -24.55 -10.09 -14.85
CA ASP A 624 -24.95 -8.92 -15.63
C ASP A 624 -26.47 -8.66 -15.63
N ASP A 625 -27.28 -9.63 -15.20
CA ASP A 625 -28.73 -9.53 -15.15
C ASP A 625 -29.18 -8.93 -13.81
N VAL A 626 -29.74 -7.73 -13.88
CA VAL A 626 -30.28 -7.00 -12.71
C VAL A 626 -31.42 -7.77 -12.03
N THR A 627 -32.09 -8.65 -12.75
CA THR A 627 -33.16 -9.53 -12.20
C THR A 627 -32.59 -10.69 -11.38
N ASP A 628 -31.31 -11.02 -11.58
CA ASP A 628 -30.62 -12.11 -10.90
C ASP A 628 -29.80 -11.64 -9.69
N ILE A 629 -29.79 -10.34 -9.36
CA ILE A 629 -29.16 -9.85 -8.12
C ILE A 629 -29.79 -10.55 -6.93
N ASP A 630 -31.09 -10.67 -6.90
CA ASP A 630 -31.84 -11.38 -5.87
C ASP A 630 -31.42 -12.86 -5.80
N ASP A 631 -31.30 -13.54 -6.94
CA ASP A 631 -30.92 -14.97 -7.02
C ASP A 631 -29.46 -15.20 -6.61
N PHE A 632 -28.54 -14.31 -6.99
CA PHE A 632 -27.12 -14.44 -6.69
C PHE A 632 -26.83 -14.26 -5.19
N TYR A 633 -27.52 -13.32 -4.56
CA TYR A 633 -27.35 -13.00 -3.16
C TYR A 633 -28.46 -13.57 -2.26
N GLU A 634 -29.43 -14.30 -2.81
CA GLU A 634 -30.52 -14.93 -2.05
C GLU A 634 -30.01 -15.88 -0.95
N GLY A 635 -28.80 -16.40 -1.12
CA GLY A 635 -28.12 -17.19 -0.11
C GLY A 635 -27.29 -16.38 0.88
N LEU A 636 -26.85 -15.15 0.53
CA LEU A 636 -25.99 -14.30 1.36
C LEU A 636 -26.78 -13.35 2.25
N PHE A 637 -27.83 -12.81 1.70
CA PHE A 637 -28.67 -11.81 2.36
C PHE A 637 -30.10 -12.25 2.14
N ASN A 638 -30.75 -12.70 3.16
CA ASN A 638 -32.17 -12.98 3.09
C ASN A 638 -32.84 -11.75 2.47
N SER A 639 -33.10 -11.78 1.17
CA SER A 639 -33.69 -10.67 0.42
C SER A 639 -35.15 -10.53 0.79
N ASP A 640 -35.40 -9.89 1.92
CA ASP A 640 -36.72 -9.64 2.42
C ASP A 640 -37.31 -8.47 1.64
N PHE A 641 -38.36 -8.71 0.89
CA PHE A 641 -39.11 -7.65 0.25
C PHE A 641 -40.02 -6.98 1.30
N TYR A 642 -39.65 -5.76 1.71
CA TYR A 642 -40.45 -4.93 2.60
C TYR A 642 -41.41 -4.07 1.80
N TRP A 643 -42.64 -3.95 2.27
CA TRP A 643 -43.63 -3.11 1.65
C TRP A 643 -44.40 -2.31 2.70
N TYR A 644 -44.90 -1.16 2.31
CA TYR A 644 -45.69 -0.26 3.15
C TYR A 644 -47.05 0.07 2.54
N ASP A 645 -48.07 0.03 3.38
CA ASP A 645 -49.45 0.43 3.05
C ASP A 645 -49.82 1.66 3.90
N TYR A 646 -50.00 2.79 3.28
CA TYR A 646 -50.36 4.03 3.95
C TYR A 646 -51.76 4.09 4.50
N GLU A 647 -52.71 3.33 3.96
CA GLU A 647 -54.09 3.28 4.47
C GLU A 647 -54.19 2.56 5.82
N SER A 648 -53.41 1.49 5.99
CA SER A 648 -53.35 0.71 7.24
C SER A 648 -52.20 1.16 8.16
N GLU A 649 -51.27 2.00 7.70
CA GLU A 649 -50.03 2.35 8.38
C GLU A 649 -49.23 1.12 8.80
N GLN A 650 -49.21 0.08 7.96
CA GLN A 650 -48.58 -1.19 8.26
C GLN A 650 -47.42 -1.49 7.31
N TRP A 651 -46.36 -2.01 7.89
CA TRP A 651 -45.29 -2.67 7.16
C TRP A 651 -45.63 -4.17 7.02
N GLY A 652 -45.34 -4.72 5.85
CA GLY A 652 -45.45 -6.13 5.57
C GLY A 652 -44.16 -6.67 4.94
N TYR A 653 -44.10 -7.96 4.91
CA TYR A 653 -42.93 -8.74 4.54
C TYR A 653 -43.28 -9.73 3.46
N ASN A 654 -42.55 -9.78 2.35
CA ASN A 654 -42.69 -10.70 1.24
C ASN A 654 -44.15 -10.96 0.79
N PRO A 655 -44.87 -9.96 0.28
CA PRO A 655 -46.28 -10.13 -0.07
C PRO A 655 -46.42 -11.00 -1.32
N SER A 656 -47.33 -11.97 -1.26
CA SER A 656 -47.72 -12.78 -2.43
C SER A 656 -48.42 -11.98 -3.53
N ASP A 657 -48.95 -10.79 -3.20
CA ASP A 657 -49.66 -9.89 -4.11
C ASP A 657 -49.12 -8.48 -4.01
N ARG A 658 -48.25 -8.14 -4.93
CA ARG A 658 -47.58 -6.84 -5.02
C ARG A 658 -48.52 -5.67 -5.39
N THR A 659 -49.79 -5.95 -5.72
CA THR A 659 -50.76 -4.89 -6.03
C THR A 659 -51.35 -4.21 -4.78
N GLN A 660 -51.06 -4.72 -3.59
CA GLN A 660 -51.58 -4.23 -2.32
C GLN A 660 -50.68 -3.26 -1.58
N TYR A 661 -49.49 -2.98 -2.07
CA TYR A 661 -48.57 -2.03 -1.42
C TYR A 661 -48.58 -0.66 -2.14
N ASP A 662 -48.26 0.38 -1.40
CA ASP A 662 -48.05 1.71 -1.95
C ASP A 662 -46.62 1.84 -2.49
N TYR A 663 -45.66 1.35 -1.74
CA TYR A 663 -44.30 1.14 -2.20
C TYR A 663 -43.68 -0.04 -1.44
N GLY A 664 -42.64 -0.60 -2.04
CA GLY A 664 -41.85 -1.66 -1.42
C GLY A 664 -40.39 -1.58 -1.84
N TYR A 665 -39.51 -2.17 -1.09
CA TYR A 665 -38.10 -2.18 -1.41
C TYR A 665 -37.42 -3.50 -1.06
N VAL A 666 -36.37 -3.78 -1.79
CA VAL A 666 -35.36 -4.82 -1.52
C VAL A 666 -34.01 -4.16 -1.66
N THR A 667 -33.14 -4.33 -0.67
CA THR A 667 -31.76 -3.90 -0.76
C THR A 667 -30.86 -5.11 -0.76
N GLY A 668 -29.91 -5.12 -1.71
CA GLY A 668 -28.86 -6.13 -1.81
C GLY A 668 -27.49 -5.50 -1.62
N PRO A 669 -26.42 -6.31 -1.52
CA PRO A 669 -25.08 -5.82 -1.22
C PRO A 669 -24.49 -4.89 -2.30
N MET A 670 -24.98 -4.97 -3.53
CA MET A 670 -24.49 -4.19 -4.68
C MET A 670 -25.59 -3.36 -5.32
N GLY A 671 -26.70 -3.16 -4.65
CA GLY A 671 -27.80 -2.39 -5.21
C GLY A 671 -29.08 -2.43 -4.38
N GLY A 672 -30.05 -1.64 -4.81
CA GLY A 672 -31.38 -1.59 -4.20
C GLY A 672 -32.47 -1.47 -5.26
N THR A 673 -33.65 -2.01 -4.94
CA THR A 673 -34.83 -1.97 -5.81
C THR A 673 -36.04 -1.41 -5.07
N TRP A 674 -36.66 -0.40 -5.66
CA TRP A 674 -37.87 0.22 -5.16
C TRP A 674 -39.03 0.00 -6.11
N GLY A 675 -40.13 -0.55 -5.61
CA GLY A 675 -41.37 -0.68 -6.35
C GLY A 675 -42.38 0.38 -5.91
N ILE A 676 -42.86 1.22 -6.83
CA ILE A 676 -43.84 2.27 -6.55
C ILE A 676 -45.15 1.95 -7.28
N ASN A 677 -46.20 1.82 -6.52
CA ASN A 677 -47.54 1.58 -7.05
C ASN A 677 -48.30 2.91 -7.28
N TRP A 678 -48.00 3.57 -8.40
CA TRP A 678 -48.60 4.86 -8.76
C TRP A 678 -50.14 4.81 -8.96
N GLU A 679 -50.73 3.63 -9.12
CA GLU A 679 -52.18 3.48 -9.25
C GLU A 679 -52.91 3.82 -7.94
N ARG A 680 -52.24 3.66 -6.79
CA ARG A 680 -52.79 3.96 -5.46
C ARG A 680 -52.63 5.43 -5.05
N TRP A 681 -51.80 6.16 -5.73
CA TRP A 681 -51.56 7.58 -5.48
C TRP A 681 -52.32 8.42 -6.49
#